data_181b6ef8dcffb4e0840cf24b8f76dec1
#
_entry.id   181b6ef8dcffb4e0840cf24b8f76dec1
#
_cell.length_a   1.000
_cell.length_b   1.000
_cell.length_c   1.000
_cell.angle_alpha   90.00
_cell.angle_beta   90.00
_cell.angle_gamma   90.00
#
_symmetry.space_group_name_H-M   'P 1'
#
loop_
_entity.id
_entity.type
_entity.pdbx_description
1 polymer ?
#
loop_
_entity_poly.entity_id
_entity_poly.type
_entity_poly.pdbx_seq_one_letter_code
_entity_poly.pdbx_strand_id
1 'polypeptide(L)'
;MTTSTASGFRLSDYSLVGKDANKAIQAGLADATWYASPVSKEQMRDLLVRRDAPALVGVAIYYGLMMGFGVWGFLAWGTWWAIIPFACYSVLYASNSDARWHEMGHGTAFKTDWMNNVVYEIASFMIMREATVWRWSHTRHHSDTIIVGRDPEIAVPRPPDLVAVLGAFINLKVAPKYARTVLTHVLGRLTPEELTFVPVFEHGKVIWRGRIYALIYLAVVGLVIYTQSVLPLMYIGLPNLYGAWLVVIYGYTQHAGLAEDVLDHRLNCRTVYMNPINRFLYLNMNYHVEHHMFPLVPYYNLPKLHAIVLPDMPTPYNGILEAYREIIPAIRKQLKDPGFFVKRKLPTPTYRSDAATQSTPITATGKPVVGGWVEVCESTHLLKADVLRFDHNFHTYAIYRTDDNKLYATDGLCTHGNAHLADGMVKGNLVECAKHNGRFDVRDGSPVRLPVCVAMRTHAVRESNGKIFFNIKSGDEYHVNEPPTHTFRVVSNRNVATFIKELVLEPTAGTSQLHYRPGDYLQLDIPPYSQKSLRTIAVEQPFAQAWQNHHVFDFVASNPIPCRRNYSFATNPAADQQLRFNVRIATPPRGQEAPAGTGSTYVFGLKPGDTVTAIGPFGEFHIKESERELVYLGGGAGMAPLRSHLAYLLETQKSMRRISYWYGARSKHEIFYQEYFDDLAQKNDNFSFHIALSEPQASDDWQSYTGFIHEVLKQEYLDKHPDPTLVDYFVCGPPGMVQAATKMLKEFGVPTAQIAFDEF
;
A
#
# COMPACT_ATOMS: atom_id res chain seq x y z
N MET A 1 19.01 -16.70 17.77
CA MET A 1 18.93 -18.16 17.73
C MET A 1 17.88 -18.53 16.68
N THR A 2 18.31 -18.99 15.52
CA THR A 2 17.43 -19.45 14.43
C THR A 2 17.03 -20.89 14.75
N THR A 3 15.81 -21.07 15.24
CA THR A 3 15.23 -22.43 15.36
C THR A 3 14.76 -22.89 13.97
N SER A 4 15.61 -23.66 13.30
CA SER A 4 15.22 -24.44 12.13
C SER A 4 14.31 -25.56 12.61
N THR A 5 13.06 -25.60 12.14
CA THR A 5 12.20 -26.76 12.31
C THR A 5 12.61 -27.85 11.34
N ALA A 6 12.38 -29.11 11.69
CA ALA A 6 12.80 -30.30 10.93
C ALA A 6 12.26 -30.42 9.48
N SER A 7 11.40 -29.49 9.04
CA SER A 7 10.78 -29.43 7.71
C SER A 7 11.42 -28.43 6.74
N GLY A 8 12.48 -27.70 7.14
CA GLY A 8 13.08 -26.68 6.27
C GLY A 8 12.21 -25.42 6.02
N PHE A 9 11.06 -25.31 6.68
CA PHE A 9 10.16 -24.15 6.55
C PHE A 9 10.72 -22.94 7.32
N ARG A 10 10.98 -21.83 6.61
CA ARG A 10 11.41 -20.58 7.23
C ARG A 10 10.20 -19.90 7.88
N LEU A 11 10.28 -19.62 9.18
CA LEU A 11 9.26 -18.86 9.90
C LEU A 11 9.19 -17.41 9.41
N SER A 12 7.98 -16.93 9.15
CA SER A 12 7.71 -15.55 8.77
C SER A 12 7.85 -14.61 9.96
N ASP A 13 8.35 -13.40 9.70
CA ASP A 13 8.44 -12.33 10.69
C ASP A 13 7.29 -11.35 10.48
N TYR A 14 6.34 -11.32 11.40
CA TYR A 14 5.13 -10.49 11.33
C TYR A 14 5.35 -9.04 11.77
N SER A 15 6.54 -8.69 12.26
CA SER A 15 6.86 -7.31 12.64
C SER A 15 6.89 -6.40 11.42
N LEU A 16 6.27 -5.22 11.52
CA LEU A 16 6.26 -4.21 10.45
C LEU A 16 7.64 -3.60 10.17
N VAL A 17 8.58 -3.78 11.09
CA VAL A 17 9.99 -3.35 10.98
C VAL A 17 10.94 -4.55 10.95
N GLY A 18 10.42 -5.75 10.81
CA GLY A 18 11.18 -7.00 10.81
C GLY A 18 11.77 -7.34 9.44
N LYS A 19 12.44 -8.50 9.39
CA LYS A 19 13.13 -8.98 8.17
C LYS A 19 12.18 -9.30 6.98
N ASP A 20 10.89 -9.57 7.24
CA ASP A 20 9.89 -9.88 6.21
C ASP A 20 8.98 -8.66 5.89
N ALA A 21 9.22 -7.48 6.51
CA ALA A 21 8.42 -6.27 6.30
C ALA A 21 8.32 -5.83 4.82
N ASN A 22 9.31 -6.18 4.01
CA ASN A 22 9.38 -5.80 2.61
C ASN A 22 9.10 -6.97 1.65
N LYS A 23 8.87 -8.17 2.18
CA LYS A 23 8.59 -9.36 1.37
C LYS A 23 7.36 -9.19 0.48
N ALA A 24 6.31 -8.56 1.01
CA ALA A 24 5.08 -8.29 0.28
C ALA A 24 5.30 -7.29 -0.89
N ILE A 25 6.16 -6.27 -0.72
CA ILE A 25 6.54 -5.34 -1.78
C ILE A 25 7.27 -6.10 -2.89
N GLN A 26 8.24 -6.93 -2.51
CA GLN A 26 9.00 -7.76 -3.46
C GLN A 26 8.11 -8.76 -4.22
N ALA A 27 7.03 -9.23 -3.57
CA ALA A 27 6.06 -10.13 -4.17
C ALA A 27 4.97 -9.41 -5.00
N GLY A 28 5.01 -8.06 -5.08
CA GLY A 28 4.01 -7.26 -5.82
C GLY A 28 2.64 -7.23 -5.13
N LEU A 29 2.57 -7.54 -3.83
CA LEU A 29 1.32 -7.54 -3.05
C LEU A 29 0.98 -6.16 -2.49
N ALA A 30 1.98 -5.28 -2.32
CA ALA A 30 1.76 -3.91 -1.91
C ALA A 30 1.09 -3.12 -3.04
N ASP A 31 0.07 -2.34 -2.70
CA ASP A 31 -0.71 -1.51 -3.65
C ASP A 31 -1.38 -2.29 -4.81
N ALA A 32 -1.45 -3.62 -4.71
CA ALA A 32 -2.09 -4.46 -5.70
C ALA A 32 -3.61 -4.29 -5.71
N THR A 33 -4.23 -4.63 -6.83
CA THR A 33 -5.69 -4.61 -6.97
C THR A 33 -6.28 -5.86 -6.32
N TRP A 34 -7.18 -5.66 -5.36
CA TRP A 34 -7.92 -6.72 -4.69
C TRP A 34 -9.13 -7.16 -5.51
N TYR A 35 -9.46 -8.43 -5.41
CA TYR A 35 -10.71 -8.94 -5.98
C TYR A 35 -11.91 -8.27 -5.30
N ALA A 36 -12.92 -7.89 -6.10
CA ALA A 36 -14.20 -7.42 -5.63
C ALA A 36 -15.34 -8.10 -6.42
N SER A 37 -16.37 -8.55 -5.71
CA SER A 37 -17.54 -9.17 -6.31
C SER A 37 -18.34 -8.16 -7.14
N PRO A 38 -18.97 -8.59 -8.24
CA PRO A 38 -19.75 -7.72 -9.10
C PRO A 38 -21.00 -7.18 -8.38
N VAL A 39 -21.06 -5.84 -8.27
CA VAL A 39 -22.24 -5.09 -7.78
C VAL A 39 -22.51 -3.97 -8.77
N SER A 40 -23.75 -3.85 -9.26
CA SER A 40 -24.07 -2.78 -10.21
C SER A 40 -23.94 -1.39 -9.55
N LYS A 41 -23.65 -0.36 -10.35
CA LYS A 41 -23.56 1.02 -9.87
C LYS A 41 -24.83 1.50 -9.17
N GLU A 42 -25.99 1.07 -9.65
CA GLU A 42 -27.30 1.39 -9.04
C GLU A 42 -27.44 0.74 -7.67
N GLN A 43 -27.16 -0.56 -7.56
CA GLN A 43 -27.17 -1.29 -6.30
C GLN A 43 -26.18 -0.68 -5.29
N MET A 44 -24.96 -0.33 -5.75
CA MET A 44 -23.95 0.27 -4.88
C MET A 44 -24.38 1.64 -4.37
N ARG A 45 -25.02 2.47 -5.20
CA ARG A 45 -25.58 3.76 -4.77
C ARG A 45 -26.59 3.60 -3.62
N ASP A 46 -27.50 2.63 -3.71
CA ASP A 46 -28.48 2.36 -2.65
C ASP A 46 -27.82 1.84 -1.36
N LEU A 47 -26.79 1.00 -1.49
CA LEU A 47 -26.03 0.44 -0.37
C LEU A 47 -25.22 1.50 0.38
N LEU A 48 -24.70 2.50 -0.31
CA LEU A 48 -23.87 3.56 0.25
C LEU A 48 -24.67 4.66 0.98
N VAL A 49 -26.00 4.63 0.93
CA VAL A 49 -26.85 5.63 1.61
C VAL A 49 -26.64 5.59 3.12
N ARG A 50 -26.11 6.65 3.68
CA ARG A 50 -25.90 6.83 5.12
C ARG A 50 -27.07 7.55 5.77
N ARG A 51 -27.45 7.09 6.98
CA ARG A 51 -28.56 7.64 7.77
C ARG A 51 -28.13 7.77 9.22
N ASP A 52 -28.50 8.89 9.87
CA ASP A 52 -28.18 9.08 11.29
C ASP A 52 -29.05 8.22 12.21
N ALA A 53 -30.35 8.08 11.90
CA ALA A 53 -31.30 7.43 12.78
C ALA A 53 -30.96 5.98 13.18
N PRO A 54 -30.58 5.05 12.28
CA PRO A 54 -30.23 3.68 12.69
C PRO A 54 -29.05 3.64 13.65
N ALA A 55 -28.03 4.47 13.39
CA ALA A 55 -26.83 4.54 14.21
C ALA A 55 -27.11 5.22 15.56
N LEU A 56 -27.90 6.30 15.60
CA LEU A 56 -28.31 6.96 16.84
C LEU A 56 -29.08 6.02 17.77
N VAL A 57 -30.08 5.29 17.25
CA VAL A 57 -30.82 4.31 18.01
C VAL A 57 -29.88 3.22 18.55
N GLY A 58 -29.04 2.68 17.71
CA GLY A 58 -28.08 1.64 18.11
C GLY A 58 -27.11 2.11 19.21
N VAL A 59 -26.56 3.32 19.07
CA VAL A 59 -25.66 3.94 20.03
C VAL A 59 -26.37 4.29 21.34
N ALA A 60 -27.59 4.84 21.27
CA ALA A 60 -28.38 5.18 22.46
C ALA A 60 -28.74 3.93 23.26
N ILE A 61 -29.22 2.87 22.63
CA ILE A 61 -29.50 1.58 23.32
C ILE A 61 -28.20 1.04 23.94
N TYR A 62 -27.10 1.05 23.20
CA TYR A 62 -25.83 0.51 23.68
C TYR A 62 -25.28 1.23 24.91
N TYR A 63 -25.13 2.55 24.85
CA TYR A 63 -24.64 3.33 25.98
C TYR A 63 -25.68 3.39 27.12
N GLY A 64 -26.97 3.37 26.78
CA GLY A 64 -28.06 3.28 27.79
C GLY A 64 -27.97 1.98 28.60
N LEU A 65 -27.78 0.83 27.94
CA LEU A 65 -27.54 -0.46 28.62
C LEU A 65 -26.29 -0.42 29.47
N MET A 66 -25.19 0.11 28.94
CA MET A 66 -23.93 0.21 29.66
C MET A 66 -24.07 1.10 30.89
N MET A 67 -24.73 2.26 30.80
CA MET A 67 -25.02 3.13 31.93
C MET A 67 -25.95 2.45 32.94
N GLY A 68 -27.00 1.75 32.47
CA GLY A 68 -27.90 1.01 33.34
C GLY A 68 -27.17 -0.06 34.17
N PHE A 69 -26.31 -0.88 33.52
CA PHE A 69 -25.48 -1.84 34.24
C PHE A 69 -24.47 -1.16 35.17
N GLY A 70 -23.92 -0.02 34.76
CA GLY A 70 -23.01 0.77 35.61
C GLY A 70 -23.71 1.25 36.88
N VAL A 71 -24.89 1.86 36.75
CA VAL A 71 -25.72 2.31 37.91
C VAL A 71 -26.12 1.13 38.80
N TRP A 72 -26.59 0.02 38.22
CA TRP A 72 -26.91 -1.17 38.99
C TRP A 72 -25.67 -1.71 39.71
N GLY A 73 -24.51 -1.75 39.08
CA GLY A 73 -23.22 -2.16 39.69
C GLY A 73 -22.84 -1.27 40.86
N PHE A 74 -23.04 0.05 40.73
CA PHE A 74 -22.84 1.02 41.83
C PHE A 74 -23.74 0.73 43.01
N LEU A 75 -25.05 0.57 42.77
CA LEU A 75 -26.04 0.33 43.82
C LEU A 75 -25.86 -1.03 44.53
N ALA A 76 -25.34 -2.02 43.81
CA ALA A 76 -25.06 -3.36 44.35
C ALA A 76 -23.66 -3.46 44.97
N TRP A 77 -22.80 -2.40 44.89
CA TRP A 77 -21.43 -2.43 45.34
C TRP A 77 -21.31 -2.82 46.84
N GLY A 78 -20.34 -3.66 47.11
CA GLY A 78 -20.17 -4.24 48.46
C GLY A 78 -20.97 -5.53 48.69
N THR A 79 -21.79 -5.96 47.76
CA THR A 79 -22.53 -7.22 47.79
C THR A 79 -22.09 -8.13 46.63
N TRP A 80 -22.36 -9.44 46.72
CA TRP A 80 -22.11 -10.40 45.65
C TRP A 80 -22.99 -10.11 44.39
N TRP A 81 -24.09 -9.41 44.53
CA TRP A 81 -24.95 -9.02 43.41
C TRP A 81 -24.26 -8.04 42.44
N ALA A 82 -23.20 -7.36 42.87
CA ALA A 82 -22.42 -6.48 41.99
C ALA A 82 -21.71 -7.22 40.82
N ILE A 83 -21.47 -8.52 40.97
CA ILE A 83 -20.80 -9.34 39.96
C ILE A 83 -21.57 -9.32 38.63
N ILE A 84 -22.88 -9.50 38.67
CA ILE A 84 -23.75 -9.59 37.48
C ILE A 84 -23.68 -8.31 36.65
N PRO A 85 -24.02 -7.12 37.17
CA PRO A 85 -23.97 -5.90 36.39
C PRO A 85 -22.59 -5.50 35.94
N PHE A 86 -21.54 -5.74 36.74
CA PHE A 86 -20.18 -5.45 36.29
C PHE A 86 -19.71 -6.44 35.21
N ALA A 87 -20.11 -7.71 35.23
CA ALA A 87 -19.85 -8.64 34.15
C ALA A 87 -20.51 -8.17 32.83
N CYS A 88 -21.79 -7.74 32.88
CA CYS A 88 -22.47 -7.18 31.70
C CYS A 88 -21.85 -5.86 31.25
N TYR A 89 -21.56 -4.96 32.18
CA TYR A 89 -20.85 -3.68 31.92
C TYR A 89 -19.54 -3.89 31.22
N SER A 90 -18.70 -4.80 31.73
CA SER A 90 -17.36 -5.04 31.19
C SER A 90 -17.38 -5.61 29.76
N VAL A 91 -18.33 -6.49 29.45
CA VAL A 91 -18.51 -7.01 28.08
C VAL A 91 -18.91 -5.90 27.13
N LEU A 92 -19.84 -5.04 27.52
CA LEU A 92 -20.17 -3.88 26.72
C LEU A 92 -18.95 -2.95 26.57
N TYR A 93 -18.28 -2.64 27.67
CA TYR A 93 -17.12 -1.76 27.69
C TYR A 93 -15.95 -2.28 26.83
N ALA A 94 -15.50 -3.50 27.03
CA ALA A 94 -14.26 -4.01 26.45
C ALA A 94 -14.45 -4.77 25.14
N SER A 95 -15.57 -5.50 24.98
CA SER A 95 -15.78 -6.30 23.77
C SER A 95 -16.59 -5.57 22.71
N ASN A 96 -17.74 -5.00 23.09
CA ASN A 96 -18.64 -4.46 22.08
C ASN A 96 -18.31 -3.04 21.64
N SER A 97 -17.50 -2.31 22.39
CA SER A 97 -16.90 -1.05 21.92
C SER A 97 -15.98 -1.24 20.72
N ASP A 98 -15.39 -2.42 20.54
CA ASP A 98 -14.58 -2.76 19.37
C ASP A 98 -15.35 -2.59 18.05
N ALA A 99 -16.56 -3.14 17.96
CA ALA A 99 -17.38 -2.97 16.77
C ALA A 99 -17.77 -1.51 16.50
N ARG A 100 -17.98 -0.69 17.57
CA ARG A 100 -18.25 0.75 17.45
C ARG A 100 -17.00 1.51 17.01
N TRP A 101 -15.85 1.18 17.59
CA TRP A 101 -14.57 1.70 17.14
C TRP A 101 -14.33 1.41 15.66
N HIS A 102 -14.52 0.16 15.26
CA HIS A 102 -14.30 -0.31 13.88
C HIS A 102 -15.17 0.48 12.88
N GLU A 103 -16.48 0.41 13.02
CA GLU A 103 -17.44 1.01 12.07
C GLU A 103 -17.34 2.55 12.05
N MET A 104 -17.23 3.19 13.22
CA MET A 104 -17.11 4.66 13.28
C MET A 104 -15.71 5.13 12.82
N GLY A 105 -14.70 4.28 12.90
CA GLY A 105 -13.38 4.52 12.29
C GLY A 105 -13.47 4.75 10.79
N HIS A 106 -14.28 3.96 10.08
CA HIS A 106 -14.61 4.17 8.67
C HIS A 106 -15.44 5.43 8.42
N GLY A 107 -16.15 5.94 9.43
CA GLY A 107 -17.03 7.10 9.30
C GLY A 107 -18.24 6.84 8.41
N THR A 108 -18.75 5.63 8.40
CA THR A 108 -19.85 5.15 7.55
C THR A 108 -21.18 5.02 8.31
N ALA A 109 -21.14 4.84 9.64
CA ALA A 109 -22.33 4.63 10.46
C ALA A 109 -23.30 5.81 10.43
N PHE A 110 -22.81 7.01 10.60
CA PHE A 110 -23.63 8.23 10.58
C PHE A 110 -23.47 9.00 9.26
N LYS A 111 -24.54 9.64 8.81
CA LYS A 111 -24.49 10.65 7.76
C LYS A 111 -23.71 11.89 8.24
N THR A 112 -23.89 12.27 9.51
CA THR A 112 -23.27 13.42 10.16
C THR A 112 -21.88 13.05 10.69
N ASP A 113 -20.83 13.60 10.10
CA ASP A 113 -19.45 13.15 10.31
C ASP A 113 -18.94 13.27 11.76
N TRP A 114 -19.26 14.37 12.47
CA TRP A 114 -18.79 14.55 13.85
C TRP A 114 -19.30 13.46 14.80
N MET A 115 -20.51 12.88 14.56
CA MET A 115 -21.06 11.80 15.37
C MET A 115 -20.21 10.54 15.28
N ASN A 116 -19.71 10.19 14.08
CA ASN A 116 -18.75 9.09 13.92
C ASN A 116 -17.50 9.33 14.78
N ASN A 117 -16.95 10.55 14.73
CA ASN A 117 -15.72 10.86 15.45
C ASN A 117 -15.89 10.80 16.97
N VAL A 118 -16.98 11.32 17.52
CA VAL A 118 -17.24 11.29 18.97
C VAL A 118 -17.34 9.84 19.47
N VAL A 119 -18.16 9.01 18.83
CA VAL A 119 -18.30 7.60 19.22
C VAL A 119 -16.99 6.85 19.04
N TYR A 120 -16.26 7.14 17.96
CA TYR A 120 -14.93 6.55 17.70
C TYR A 120 -13.94 6.84 18.83
N GLU A 121 -13.82 8.11 19.26
CA GLU A 121 -12.89 8.52 20.31
C GLU A 121 -13.20 7.84 21.65
N ILE A 122 -14.50 7.80 22.02
CA ILE A 122 -14.93 7.13 23.25
C ILE A 122 -14.62 5.63 23.19
N ALA A 123 -15.02 4.98 22.09
CA ALA A 123 -14.80 3.54 21.91
C ALA A 123 -13.29 3.19 21.88
N SER A 124 -12.47 4.02 21.23
CA SER A 124 -11.01 3.84 21.18
C SER A 124 -10.40 3.80 22.57
N PHE A 125 -10.74 4.78 23.42
CA PHE A 125 -10.28 4.83 24.82
C PHE A 125 -10.72 3.58 25.58
N MET A 126 -12.00 3.18 25.42
CA MET A 126 -12.57 2.04 26.16
C MET A 126 -11.86 0.72 25.86
N ILE A 127 -11.38 0.51 24.64
CA ILE A 127 -10.71 -0.74 24.22
C ILE A 127 -9.17 -0.63 24.20
N MET A 128 -8.62 0.34 24.92
CA MET A 128 -7.17 0.55 24.99
C MET A 128 -6.49 0.74 23.60
N ARG A 129 -7.09 1.59 22.76
CA ARG A 129 -6.52 1.97 21.46
C ARG A 129 -6.34 3.48 21.40
N GLU A 130 -5.15 3.95 21.00
CA GLU A 130 -4.95 5.36 20.73
C GLU A 130 -5.65 5.68 19.38
N ALA A 131 -6.60 6.61 19.40
CA ALA A 131 -7.54 6.83 18.29
C ALA A 131 -6.85 7.19 16.96
N THR A 132 -5.75 7.97 16.96
CA THR A 132 -5.03 8.33 15.73
C THR A 132 -4.26 7.14 15.18
N VAL A 133 -3.44 6.51 16.00
CA VAL A 133 -2.64 5.33 15.61
C VAL A 133 -3.53 4.24 15.03
N TRP A 134 -4.61 3.91 15.73
CA TRP A 134 -5.48 2.82 15.31
C TRP A 134 -6.37 3.14 14.11
N ARG A 135 -6.62 4.42 13.81
CA ARG A 135 -7.27 4.79 12.54
C ARG A 135 -6.36 4.52 11.35
N TRP A 136 -5.06 4.82 11.48
CA TRP A 136 -4.07 4.53 10.46
C TRP A 136 -3.76 3.03 10.36
N SER A 137 -3.65 2.34 11.50
CA SER A 137 -3.52 0.88 11.57
C SER A 137 -4.63 0.20 10.80
N HIS A 138 -5.88 0.55 11.10
CA HIS A 138 -7.05 -0.06 10.49
C HIS A 138 -7.20 0.27 9.00
N THR A 139 -6.84 1.48 8.59
CA THR A 139 -6.76 1.84 7.16
C THR A 139 -5.74 0.95 6.45
N ARG A 140 -4.57 0.71 7.07
CA ARG A 140 -3.55 -0.17 6.50
C ARG A 140 -3.99 -1.64 6.50
N HIS A 141 -4.69 -2.10 7.53
CA HIS A 141 -5.28 -3.44 7.57
C HIS A 141 -6.22 -3.68 6.38
N HIS A 142 -7.08 -2.74 6.02
CA HIS A 142 -7.95 -2.84 4.85
C HIS A 142 -7.19 -2.80 3.51
N SER A 143 -6.03 -2.13 3.47
CA SER A 143 -5.18 -2.10 2.27
C SER A 143 -4.37 -3.36 2.07
N ASP A 144 -3.90 -3.93 3.19
CA ASP A 144 -2.92 -5.01 3.24
C ASP A 144 -3.44 -6.19 4.09
N THR A 145 -4.74 -6.51 4.03
CA THR A 145 -5.41 -7.52 4.89
C THR A 145 -4.68 -8.86 4.88
N ILE A 146 -4.13 -9.25 6.05
CA ILE A 146 -3.37 -10.48 6.26
C ILE A 146 -2.16 -10.61 5.30
N ILE A 147 -1.58 -9.49 4.90
CA ILE A 147 -0.29 -9.45 4.22
C ILE A 147 0.83 -9.39 5.26
N VAL A 148 1.65 -10.43 5.33
CA VAL A 148 2.68 -10.60 6.35
C VAL A 148 3.73 -9.50 6.28
N GLY A 149 4.06 -8.90 7.42
CA GLY A 149 5.01 -7.78 7.54
C GLY A 149 4.45 -6.42 7.12
N ARG A 150 3.17 -6.35 6.70
CA ARG A 150 2.50 -5.09 6.32
C ARG A 150 1.24 -4.82 7.11
N ASP A 151 0.42 -5.83 7.37
CA ASP A 151 -0.80 -5.70 8.15
C ASP A 151 -0.48 -5.59 9.66
N PRO A 152 -0.81 -4.46 10.32
CA PRO A 152 -0.57 -4.26 11.75
C PRO A 152 -1.55 -5.04 12.65
N GLU A 153 -2.61 -5.65 12.10
CA GLU A 153 -3.72 -6.21 12.87
C GLU A 153 -3.82 -7.75 12.80
N ILE A 154 -2.76 -8.46 12.38
CA ILE A 154 -2.74 -9.92 12.36
C ILE A 154 -2.78 -10.47 13.78
N ALA A 155 -3.96 -11.00 14.17
CA ALA A 155 -4.22 -11.45 15.54
C ALA A 155 -3.57 -12.82 15.87
N VAL A 156 -3.43 -13.71 14.89
CA VAL A 156 -2.90 -15.08 15.07
C VAL A 156 -1.78 -15.33 14.06
N PRO A 157 -0.54 -14.98 14.39
CA PRO A 157 0.63 -15.28 13.54
C PRO A 157 0.93 -16.78 13.49
N ARG A 158 1.74 -17.23 12.54
CA ARG A 158 2.12 -18.64 12.37
C ARG A 158 3.60 -18.89 12.64
N PRO A 159 3.95 -19.83 13.49
CA PRO A 159 3.08 -20.68 14.33
C PRO A 159 2.34 -19.86 15.39
N PRO A 160 1.11 -20.27 15.79
CA PRO A 160 0.33 -19.57 16.80
C PRO A 160 1.04 -19.58 18.18
N ASP A 161 1.14 -18.40 18.80
CA ASP A 161 1.52 -18.29 20.23
C ASP A 161 0.28 -18.56 21.08
N LEU A 162 0.15 -19.80 21.61
CA LEU A 162 -1.02 -20.18 22.40
C LEU A 162 -1.19 -19.34 23.67
N VAL A 163 -0.10 -18.86 24.29
CA VAL A 163 -0.19 -17.97 25.45
C VAL A 163 -0.77 -16.63 25.05
N ALA A 164 -0.41 -16.10 23.87
CA ALA A 164 -1.01 -14.89 23.34
C ALA A 164 -2.48 -15.10 22.96
N VAL A 165 -2.78 -16.20 22.25
CA VAL A 165 -4.15 -16.55 21.80
C VAL A 165 -5.09 -16.72 23.00
N LEU A 166 -4.72 -17.48 24.03
CA LEU A 166 -5.55 -17.66 25.23
C LEU A 166 -5.52 -16.43 26.13
N GLY A 167 -4.36 -15.79 26.27
CA GLY A 167 -4.20 -14.60 27.08
C GLY A 167 -4.95 -13.37 26.52
N ALA A 168 -5.34 -13.37 25.24
CA ALA A 168 -6.16 -12.32 24.64
C ALA A 168 -7.54 -12.20 25.32
N PHE A 169 -8.11 -13.31 25.81
CA PHE A 169 -9.40 -13.33 26.52
C PHE A 169 -9.43 -12.43 27.78
N ILE A 170 -8.26 -12.18 28.36
CA ILE A 170 -8.09 -11.31 29.54
C ILE A 170 -7.05 -10.20 29.28
N ASN A 171 -6.78 -9.88 28.01
CA ASN A 171 -5.79 -8.87 27.59
C ASN A 171 -4.39 -9.01 28.24
N LEU A 172 -3.95 -10.23 28.53
CA LEU A 172 -2.74 -10.54 29.29
C LEU A 172 -1.48 -9.87 28.72
N LYS A 173 -1.32 -9.92 27.39
CA LYS A 173 -0.21 -9.26 26.68
C LYS A 173 -0.57 -7.87 26.17
N VAL A 174 -1.86 -7.62 25.88
CA VAL A 174 -2.34 -6.37 25.30
C VAL A 174 -2.27 -5.21 26.29
N ALA A 175 -2.73 -5.39 27.53
CA ALA A 175 -2.76 -4.32 28.51
C ALA A 175 -1.33 -3.81 28.90
N PRO A 176 -0.32 -4.66 29.16
CA PRO A 176 1.05 -4.18 29.39
C PRO A 176 1.68 -3.52 28.15
N LYS A 177 1.42 -4.05 26.93
CA LYS A 177 1.89 -3.42 25.67
C LYS A 177 1.28 -2.03 25.53
N TYR A 178 -0.02 -1.90 25.76
CA TYR A 178 -0.72 -0.61 25.70
C TYR A 178 -0.18 0.40 26.71
N ALA A 179 0.02 0.00 27.98
CA ALA A 179 0.60 0.87 28.99
C ALA A 179 1.99 1.39 28.60
N ARG A 180 2.83 0.50 28.03
CA ARG A 180 4.15 0.87 27.49
C ARG A 180 4.04 1.86 26.32
N THR A 181 3.11 1.63 25.41
CA THR A 181 2.84 2.51 24.27
C THR A 181 2.39 3.89 24.73
N VAL A 182 1.41 3.96 25.65
CA VAL A 182 0.96 5.24 26.24
C VAL A 182 2.12 5.97 26.91
N LEU A 183 2.99 5.27 27.66
CA LEU A 183 4.17 5.88 28.26
C LEU A 183 5.13 6.44 27.19
N THR A 184 5.33 5.72 26.09
CA THR A 184 6.15 6.19 24.96
C THR A 184 5.58 7.48 24.36
N HIS A 185 4.25 7.55 24.17
CA HIS A 185 3.57 8.76 23.68
C HIS A 185 3.68 9.92 24.69
N VAL A 186 3.51 9.68 25.99
CA VAL A 186 3.70 10.70 27.05
C VAL A 186 5.09 11.32 26.97
N LEU A 187 6.13 10.49 26.71
CA LEU A 187 7.52 10.92 26.53
C LEU A 187 7.80 11.62 25.19
N GLY A 188 6.77 11.85 24.37
CA GLY A 188 6.89 12.57 23.09
C GLY A 188 7.42 11.73 21.93
N ARG A 189 7.26 10.41 21.95
CA ARG A 189 7.76 9.48 20.92
C ARG A 189 6.65 8.55 20.47
N LEU A 190 6.78 8.05 19.22
CA LEU A 190 6.01 6.93 18.71
C LEU A 190 6.87 5.67 18.70
N THR A 191 6.23 4.51 18.66
CA THR A 191 6.96 3.23 18.54
C THR A 191 7.49 3.06 17.09
N PRO A 192 8.55 2.26 16.86
CA PRO A 192 9.06 1.99 15.51
C PRO A 192 8.02 1.42 14.56
N GLU A 193 7.08 0.59 15.06
CA GLU A 193 5.98 0.05 14.24
C GLU A 193 5.00 1.15 13.82
N GLU A 194 4.61 2.05 14.73
CA GLU A 194 3.70 3.16 14.45
C GLU A 194 4.29 4.13 13.41
N LEU A 195 5.60 4.35 13.43
CA LEU A 195 6.30 5.19 12.45
C LEU A 195 6.22 4.65 11.02
N THR A 196 5.84 3.37 10.81
CA THR A 196 5.70 2.79 9.46
C THR A 196 4.39 3.15 8.77
N PHE A 197 3.37 3.62 9.52
CA PHE A 197 2.05 3.92 8.96
C PHE A 197 1.40 5.20 9.48
N VAL A 198 1.89 5.82 10.56
CA VAL A 198 1.37 7.11 11.06
C VAL A 198 2.16 8.24 10.43
N PRO A 199 1.54 9.13 9.63
CA PRO A 199 2.23 10.27 9.02
C PRO A 199 2.79 11.26 10.06
N VAL A 200 3.88 11.92 9.72
CA VAL A 200 4.59 12.86 10.63
C VAL A 200 3.68 13.97 11.17
N PHE A 201 2.77 14.51 10.36
CA PHE A 201 1.85 15.58 10.77
C PHE A 201 0.80 15.14 11.80
N GLU A 202 0.59 13.83 12.00
CA GLU A 202 -0.28 13.26 13.04
C GLU A 202 0.44 13.00 14.37
N HIS A 203 1.77 12.98 14.39
CA HIS A 203 2.54 12.62 15.59
C HIS A 203 2.18 13.50 16.81
N GLY A 204 1.97 14.80 16.59
CA GLY A 204 1.54 15.71 17.64
C GLY A 204 0.21 15.30 18.31
N LYS A 205 -0.76 14.83 17.51
CA LYS A 205 -2.06 14.37 18.04
C LYS A 205 -1.90 13.10 18.85
N VAL A 206 -1.10 12.14 18.38
CA VAL A 206 -0.80 10.89 19.11
C VAL A 206 -0.20 11.19 20.49
N ILE A 207 0.80 12.06 20.53
CA ILE A 207 1.46 12.46 21.77
C ILE A 207 0.47 13.12 22.75
N TRP A 208 -0.34 14.06 22.29
CA TRP A 208 -1.32 14.74 23.13
C TRP A 208 -2.40 13.79 23.64
N ARG A 209 -2.93 12.89 22.81
CA ARG A 209 -3.91 11.88 23.24
C ARG A 209 -3.31 10.92 24.25
N GLY A 210 -2.07 10.45 24.05
CA GLY A 210 -1.36 9.63 25.02
C GLY A 210 -1.26 10.28 26.39
N ARG A 211 -0.98 11.59 26.44
CA ARG A 211 -0.97 12.38 27.68
C ARG A 211 -2.35 12.49 28.33
N ILE A 212 -3.39 12.72 27.53
CA ILE A 212 -4.79 12.76 28.03
C ILE A 212 -5.19 11.40 28.62
N TYR A 213 -4.90 10.29 27.94
CA TYR A 213 -5.20 8.96 28.41
C TYR A 213 -4.46 8.64 29.71
N ALA A 214 -3.18 9.00 29.82
CA ALA A 214 -2.41 8.86 31.05
C ALA A 214 -3.02 9.67 32.21
N LEU A 215 -3.44 10.91 31.96
CA LEU A 215 -4.11 11.75 32.96
C LEU A 215 -5.42 11.13 33.44
N ILE A 216 -6.24 10.54 32.55
CA ILE A 216 -7.47 9.85 32.94
C ILE A 216 -7.16 8.65 33.84
N TYR A 217 -6.19 7.80 33.48
CA TYR A 217 -5.81 6.67 34.31
C TYR A 217 -5.23 7.11 35.66
N LEU A 218 -4.42 8.17 35.71
CA LEU A 218 -3.90 8.74 36.97
C LEU A 218 -5.04 9.30 37.83
N ALA A 219 -6.04 9.95 37.24
CA ALA A 219 -7.22 10.42 37.95
C ALA A 219 -8.03 9.27 38.55
N VAL A 220 -8.20 8.16 37.79
CA VAL A 220 -8.87 6.94 38.30
C VAL A 220 -8.10 6.35 39.48
N VAL A 221 -6.76 6.24 39.39
CA VAL A 221 -5.92 5.79 40.53
C VAL A 221 -6.04 6.73 41.71
N GLY A 222 -6.02 8.05 41.49
CA GLY A 222 -6.25 9.06 42.52
C GLY A 222 -7.60 8.89 43.22
N LEU A 223 -8.68 8.60 42.46
CA LEU A 223 -9.99 8.31 43.02
C LEU A 223 -10.01 7.03 43.86
N VAL A 224 -9.33 5.98 43.43
CA VAL A 224 -9.16 4.74 44.24
C VAL A 224 -8.52 5.04 45.58
N ILE A 225 -7.44 5.83 45.57
CA ILE A 225 -6.72 6.22 46.80
C ILE A 225 -7.62 7.10 47.69
N TYR A 226 -8.31 8.08 47.09
CA TYR A 226 -9.19 9.00 47.84
C TYR A 226 -10.40 8.28 48.42
N THR A 227 -11.06 7.42 47.66
CA THR A 227 -12.27 6.69 48.10
C THR A 227 -11.95 5.41 48.89
N GLN A 228 -10.72 5.00 48.97
CA GLN A 228 -10.28 3.72 49.53
C GLN A 228 -11.08 2.52 48.97
N SER A 229 -11.49 2.61 47.73
CA SER A 229 -12.31 1.62 47.02
C SER A 229 -11.80 1.34 45.63
N VAL A 230 -11.85 0.10 45.20
CA VAL A 230 -11.52 -0.30 43.81
C VAL A 230 -12.65 0.01 42.78
N LEU A 231 -13.76 0.54 43.25
CA LEU A 231 -14.94 0.84 42.42
C LEU A 231 -14.60 1.72 41.20
N PRO A 232 -13.79 2.79 41.26
CA PRO A 232 -13.40 3.55 40.08
C PRO A 232 -12.72 2.70 39.01
N LEU A 233 -11.89 1.73 39.40
CA LEU A 233 -11.26 0.79 38.48
C LEU A 233 -12.25 -0.19 37.84
N MET A 234 -13.37 -0.50 38.50
CA MET A 234 -14.44 -1.34 37.94
C MET A 234 -15.14 -0.66 36.76
N TYR A 235 -15.07 0.68 36.66
CA TYR A 235 -15.60 1.44 35.52
C TYR A 235 -14.55 1.68 34.44
N ILE A 236 -13.30 1.94 34.80
CA ILE A 236 -12.23 2.27 33.87
C ILE A 236 -10.96 1.47 34.23
N GLY A 237 -10.49 0.67 33.30
CA GLY A 237 -9.28 -0.16 33.45
C GLY A 237 -9.59 -1.64 33.62
N LEU A 238 -10.16 -2.06 34.75
CA LEU A 238 -10.46 -3.48 34.99
C LEU A 238 -11.43 -4.12 33.97
N PRO A 239 -12.47 -3.41 33.43
CA PRO A 239 -13.33 -4.00 32.42
C PRO A 239 -12.61 -4.65 31.24
N ASN A 240 -11.46 -4.10 30.86
CA ASN A 240 -10.64 -4.65 29.79
C ASN A 240 -10.00 -6.02 30.12
N LEU A 241 -9.85 -6.35 31.40
CA LEU A 241 -9.24 -7.61 31.80
C LEU A 241 -10.23 -8.78 31.81
N TYR A 242 -11.49 -8.53 32.20
CA TYR A 242 -12.49 -9.61 32.32
C TYR A 242 -13.66 -9.50 31.33
N GLY A 243 -13.75 -8.40 30.58
CA GLY A 243 -14.79 -8.17 29.57
C GLY A 243 -14.38 -8.40 28.10
N ALA A 244 -13.08 -8.63 27.84
CA ALA A 244 -12.55 -8.75 26.47
C ALA A 244 -12.87 -10.08 25.76
N TRP A 245 -13.37 -11.09 26.48
CA TRP A 245 -13.53 -12.44 25.95
C TRP A 245 -14.46 -12.54 24.73
N LEU A 246 -15.51 -11.72 24.64
CA LEU A 246 -16.46 -11.78 23.53
C LEU A 246 -15.90 -11.20 22.23
N VAL A 247 -15.10 -10.11 22.29
CA VAL A 247 -14.41 -9.58 21.11
C VAL A 247 -13.39 -10.57 20.56
N VAL A 248 -12.74 -11.34 21.43
CA VAL A 248 -11.80 -12.40 21.01
C VAL A 248 -12.54 -13.52 20.27
N ILE A 249 -13.73 -13.93 20.81
CA ILE A 249 -14.58 -14.89 20.13
C ILE A 249 -14.99 -14.38 18.73
N TYR A 250 -15.42 -13.14 18.61
CA TYR A 250 -15.80 -12.59 17.30
C TYR A 250 -14.58 -12.38 16.39
N GLY A 251 -13.51 -11.79 16.89
CA GLY A 251 -12.31 -11.46 16.12
C GLY A 251 -11.63 -12.68 15.49
N TYR A 252 -11.55 -13.80 16.22
CA TYR A 252 -10.98 -15.00 15.62
C TYR A 252 -11.84 -15.60 14.51
N THR A 253 -13.16 -15.32 14.47
CA THR A 253 -13.96 -15.73 13.31
C THR A 253 -13.61 -15.00 12.03
N GLN A 254 -12.97 -13.85 12.10
CA GLN A 254 -12.66 -13.00 10.94
C GLN A 254 -11.62 -13.66 10.02
N HIS A 255 -10.41 -13.94 10.51
CA HIS A 255 -9.26 -14.31 9.71
C HIS A 255 -8.53 -15.59 10.17
N ALA A 256 -8.69 -16.01 11.43
CA ALA A 256 -7.84 -17.03 12.03
C ALA A 256 -7.82 -18.35 11.22
N GLY A 257 -6.62 -18.84 10.88
CA GLY A 257 -6.43 -20.10 10.16
C GLY A 257 -6.65 -20.06 8.65
N LEU A 258 -7.03 -18.92 8.05
CA LEU A 258 -7.22 -18.72 6.61
C LEU A 258 -5.90 -18.37 5.90
N ALA A 259 -5.93 -18.17 4.58
CA ALA A 259 -4.75 -17.86 3.78
C ALA A 259 -4.13 -16.51 4.15
N GLU A 260 -2.81 -16.39 4.04
CA GLU A 260 -2.03 -15.15 4.12
C GLU A 260 -1.50 -14.79 2.74
N ASP A 261 -1.08 -13.53 2.55
CA ASP A 261 -0.46 -13.05 1.32
C ASP A 261 -1.31 -13.31 0.06
N VAL A 262 -2.64 -13.11 0.15
CA VAL A 262 -3.60 -13.25 -0.96
C VAL A 262 -4.35 -11.95 -1.19
N LEU A 263 -4.74 -11.68 -2.45
CA LEU A 263 -5.43 -10.46 -2.87
C LEU A 263 -6.94 -10.68 -3.10
N ASP A 264 -7.53 -11.59 -2.35
CA ASP A 264 -8.95 -11.92 -2.42
C ASP A 264 -9.51 -12.16 -1.02
N HIS A 265 -10.36 -11.26 -0.55
CA HIS A 265 -10.96 -11.34 0.79
C HIS A 265 -11.82 -12.59 1.01
N ARG A 266 -12.28 -13.24 -0.04
CA ARG A 266 -13.00 -14.53 0.04
C ARG A 266 -12.10 -15.68 0.54
N LEU A 267 -10.77 -15.52 0.43
CA LEU A 267 -9.77 -16.52 0.84
C LEU A 267 -9.21 -16.26 2.25
N ASN A 268 -9.22 -14.99 2.72
CA ASN A 268 -8.62 -14.61 4.00
C ASN A 268 -9.61 -14.04 5.03
N CYS A 269 -10.90 -13.92 4.68
CA CYS A 269 -11.96 -13.49 5.58
C CYS A 269 -13.11 -14.51 5.65
N ARG A 270 -13.95 -14.44 6.72
CA ARG A 270 -15.15 -15.26 6.89
C ARG A 270 -16.39 -14.43 7.03
N THR A 271 -17.51 -14.96 6.51
CA THR A 271 -18.87 -14.55 6.85
C THR A 271 -19.51 -15.62 7.73
N VAL A 272 -20.03 -15.20 8.90
CA VAL A 272 -20.61 -16.11 9.91
C VAL A 272 -22.00 -15.63 10.28
N TYR A 273 -23.03 -16.43 10.06
CA TYR A 273 -24.38 -16.06 10.48
C TYR A 273 -24.49 -16.00 12.00
N MET A 274 -25.14 -14.97 12.50
CA MET A 274 -25.30 -14.73 13.93
C MET A 274 -26.76 -14.36 14.26
N ASN A 275 -27.18 -14.66 15.48
CA ASN A 275 -28.48 -14.27 15.99
C ASN A 275 -28.58 -12.72 16.11
N PRO A 276 -29.83 -12.15 16.23
CA PRO A 276 -30.00 -10.71 16.26
C PRO A 276 -29.25 -9.99 17.39
N ILE A 277 -29.10 -10.62 18.56
CA ILE A 277 -28.36 -10.04 19.70
C ILE A 277 -26.87 -9.91 19.33
N ASN A 278 -26.23 -10.97 18.85
CA ASN A 278 -24.84 -10.95 18.45
C ASN A 278 -24.63 -9.98 17.28
N ARG A 279 -25.54 -9.91 16.31
CA ARG A 279 -25.48 -8.94 15.21
C ARG A 279 -25.57 -7.49 15.70
N PHE A 280 -26.41 -7.19 16.69
CA PHE A 280 -26.49 -5.88 17.32
C PHE A 280 -25.21 -5.53 18.07
N LEU A 281 -24.70 -6.46 18.87
CA LEU A 281 -23.48 -6.27 19.65
C LEU A 281 -22.26 -6.08 18.73
N TYR A 282 -22.21 -6.79 17.61
CA TYR A 282 -21.10 -6.80 16.66
C TYR A 282 -21.30 -5.89 15.45
N LEU A 283 -22.39 -5.10 15.39
CA LEU A 283 -22.73 -4.19 14.29
C LEU A 283 -22.66 -4.84 12.89
N ASN A 284 -23.25 -6.03 12.73
CA ASN A 284 -23.20 -6.82 11.49
C ASN A 284 -21.77 -7.10 10.95
N MET A 285 -20.71 -6.91 11.74
CA MET A 285 -19.34 -7.18 11.37
C MET A 285 -19.04 -8.68 11.14
N ASN A 286 -20.04 -9.52 11.41
CA ASN A 286 -20.10 -10.93 11.04
C ASN A 286 -20.12 -11.17 9.51
N TYR A 287 -20.48 -10.16 8.71
CA TYR A 287 -20.35 -10.10 7.25
C TYR A 287 -18.97 -9.55 6.85
N HIS A 288 -17.90 -10.19 7.33
CA HIS A 288 -16.57 -9.61 7.30
C HIS A 288 -15.92 -9.64 5.91
N VAL A 289 -16.24 -10.64 5.07
CA VAL A 289 -15.81 -10.68 3.67
C VAL A 289 -16.36 -9.48 2.91
N GLU A 290 -17.66 -9.23 3.06
CA GLU A 290 -18.39 -8.12 2.42
C GLU A 290 -17.86 -6.78 2.88
N HIS A 291 -17.59 -6.66 4.19
CA HIS A 291 -17.06 -5.44 4.79
C HIS A 291 -15.68 -5.08 4.25
N HIS A 292 -14.75 -6.04 4.18
CA HIS A 292 -13.42 -5.81 3.62
C HIS A 292 -13.46 -5.48 2.13
N MET A 293 -14.36 -6.11 1.38
CA MET A 293 -14.52 -5.85 -0.05
C MET A 293 -15.12 -4.46 -0.34
N PHE A 294 -16.05 -4.01 0.52
CA PHE A 294 -16.83 -2.77 0.33
C PHE A 294 -16.92 -1.95 1.63
N PRO A 295 -15.81 -1.41 2.14
CA PRO A 295 -15.75 -0.76 3.46
C PRO A 295 -16.54 0.56 3.55
N LEU A 296 -17.02 1.10 2.42
CA LEU A 296 -17.91 2.27 2.37
C LEU A 296 -19.36 1.95 2.73
N VAL A 297 -19.76 0.68 2.65
CA VAL A 297 -21.14 0.26 2.93
C VAL A 297 -21.38 0.28 4.44
N PRO A 298 -22.33 1.10 4.97
CA PRO A 298 -22.58 1.17 6.40
C PRO A 298 -23.08 -0.18 6.93
N TYR A 299 -22.72 -0.49 8.17
CA TYR A 299 -22.99 -1.79 8.82
C TYR A 299 -24.44 -2.27 8.71
N TYR A 300 -25.41 -1.35 8.75
CA TYR A 300 -26.83 -1.72 8.66
C TYR A 300 -27.28 -2.12 7.25
N ASN A 301 -26.45 -1.86 6.21
CA ASN A 301 -26.67 -2.27 4.83
C ASN A 301 -25.85 -3.52 4.46
N LEU A 302 -24.91 -4.00 5.30
CA LEU A 302 -24.12 -5.22 5.04
C LEU A 302 -25.00 -6.46 4.79
N PRO A 303 -26.15 -6.68 5.48
CA PRO A 303 -27.04 -7.79 5.15
C PRO A 303 -27.64 -7.72 3.74
N LYS A 304 -27.89 -6.51 3.23
CA LYS A 304 -28.36 -6.29 1.85
C LYS A 304 -27.25 -6.55 0.84
N LEU A 305 -26.06 -6.05 1.13
CA LEU A 305 -24.87 -6.32 0.31
C LEU A 305 -24.62 -7.82 0.24
N HIS A 306 -24.64 -8.51 1.38
CA HIS A 306 -24.47 -9.96 1.44
C HIS A 306 -25.45 -10.70 0.51
N ALA A 307 -26.74 -10.33 0.53
CA ALA A 307 -27.73 -10.95 -0.34
C ALA A 307 -27.42 -10.78 -1.85
N ILE A 308 -26.81 -9.66 -2.23
CA ILE A 308 -26.42 -9.38 -3.62
C ILE A 308 -25.19 -10.22 -4.02
N VAL A 309 -24.16 -10.25 -3.17
CA VAL A 309 -22.89 -10.90 -3.51
C VAL A 309 -22.81 -12.38 -3.14
N LEU A 310 -23.80 -12.92 -2.42
CA LEU A 310 -23.84 -14.31 -1.96
C LEU A 310 -23.56 -15.38 -3.03
N PRO A 311 -24.03 -15.22 -4.28
CA PRO A 311 -23.70 -16.20 -5.34
C PRO A 311 -22.22 -16.32 -5.66
N ASP A 312 -21.44 -15.28 -5.34
CA ASP A 312 -19.99 -15.21 -5.58
C ASP A 312 -19.16 -15.49 -4.31
N MET A 313 -19.81 -15.71 -3.17
CA MET A 313 -19.16 -15.95 -1.88
C MET A 313 -18.90 -17.43 -1.61
N PRO A 314 -17.82 -17.76 -0.88
CA PRO A 314 -17.72 -19.09 -0.27
C PRO A 314 -18.86 -19.27 0.73
N THR A 315 -19.31 -20.52 0.91
CA THR A 315 -20.44 -20.83 1.82
C THR A 315 -20.20 -20.21 3.21
N PRO A 316 -21.10 -19.35 3.71
CA PRO A 316 -21.05 -18.79 5.05
C PRO A 316 -21.21 -19.87 6.12
N TYR A 317 -20.69 -19.63 7.32
CA TYR A 317 -20.89 -20.53 8.47
C TYR A 317 -22.24 -20.26 9.14
N ASN A 318 -22.96 -21.35 9.53
CA ASN A 318 -24.28 -21.25 10.18
C ASN A 318 -24.19 -20.95 11.70
N GLY A 319 -23.11 -20.33 12.13
CA GLY A 319 -22.94 -19.86 13.49
C GLY A 319 -21.50 -19.89 13.97
N ILE A 320 -21.26 -19.24 15.10
CA ILE A 320 -19.95 -19.14 15.72
C ILE A 320 -19.37 -20.54 16.02
N LEU A 321 -20.18 -21.47 16.50
CA LEU A 321 -19.72 -22.83 16.83
C LEU A 321 -19.23 -23.59 15.60
N GLU A 322 -19.90 -23.44 14.46
CA GLU A 322 -19.45 -24.05 13.20
C GLU A 322 -18.12 -23.47 12.75
N ALA A 323 -17.97 -22.15 12.80
CA ALA A 323 -16.70 -21.50 12.49
C ALA A 323 -15.55 -22.01 13.39
N TYR A 324 -15.79 -22.16 14.69
CA TYR A 324 -14.80 -22.67 15.63
C TYR A 324 -14.47 -24.16 15.45
N ARG A 325 -15.38 -24.96 14.93
CA ARG A 325 -15.07 -26.36 14.53
C ARG A 325 -14.01 -26.43 13.42
N GLU A 326 -13.85 -25.37 12.64
CA GLU A 326 -12.78 -25.26 11.65
C GLU A 326 -11.54 -24.55 12.23
N ILE A 327 -11.73 -23.43 12.95
CA ILE A 327 -10.65 -22.57 13.46
C ILE A 327 -9.74 -23.35 14.44
N ILE A 328 -10.31 -24.07 15.41
CA ILE A 328 -9.53 -24.77 16.44
C ILE A 328 -8.62 -25.86 15.82
N PRO A 329 -9.11 -26.75 14.95
CA PRO A 329 -8.24 -27.69 14.24
C PRO A 329 -7.18 -27.01 13.36
N ALA A 330 -7.53 -25.89 12.69
CA ALA A 330 -6.58 -25.15 11.86
C ALA A 330 -5.43 -24.59 12.70
N ILE A 331 -5.71 -23.91 13.80
CA ILE A 331 -4.70 -23.39 14.74
C ILE A 331 -3.82 -24.53 15.28
N ARG A 332 -4.41 -25.68 15.65
CA ARG A 332 -3.65 -26.85 16.11
C ARG A 332 -2.72 -27.42 15.02
N LYS A 333 -3.15 -27.42 13.76
CA LYS A 333 -2.30 -27.85 12.64
C LYS A 333 -1.17 -26.85 12.40
N GLN A 334 -1.44 -25.55 12.47
CA GLN A 334 -0.44 -24.48 12.31
C GLN A 334 0.66 -24.49 13.37
N LEU A 335 0.43 -25.09 14.55
CA LEU A 335 1.49 -25.33 15.54
C LEU A 335 2.57 -26.30 15.04
N LYS A 336 2.18 -27.28 14.20
CA LYS A 336 3.08 -28.31 13.66
C LYS A 336 3.56 -27.98 12.25
N ASP A 337 2.71 -27.35 11.47
CA ASP A 337 2.94 -26.93 10.09
C ASP A 337 2.50 -25.46 9.93
N PRO A 338 3.41 -24.49 10.11
CA PRO A 338 3.11 -23.08 9.94
C PRO A 338 2.62 -22.70 8.54
N GLY A 339 2.90 -23.53 7.52
CA GLY A 339 2.39 -23.35 6.16
C GLY A 339 0.93 -23.75 5.97
N PHE A 340 0.33 -24.43 6.95
CA PHE A 340 -1.05 -24.89 6.84
C PHE A 340 -2.04 -23.72 6.89
N PHE A 341 -3.03 -23.75 6.00
CA PHE A 341 -4.21 -22.88 6.05
C PHE A 341 -5.45 -23.61 5.53
N VAL A 342 -6.62 -23.13 5.91
CA VAL A 342 -7.89 -23.64 5.44
C VAL A 342 -8.11 -23.18 4.00
N LYS A 343 -8.15 -24.11 3.07
CA LYS A 343 -8.45 -23.83 1.66
C LYS A 343 -9.95 -23.57 1.50
N ARG A 344 -10.30 -22.35 1.10
CA ARG A 344 -11.69 -21.97 0.81
C ARG A 344 -12.07 -22.44 -0.59
N LYS A 345 -13.24 -23.03 -0.72
CA LYS A 345 -13.82 -23.36 -2.03
C LYS A 345 -14.61 -22.16 -2.53
N LEU A 346 -14.11 -21.53 -3.57
CA LEU A 346 -14.83 -20.46 -4.25
C LEU A 346 -15.86 -21.02 -5.22
N PRO A 347 -17.01 -20.33 -5.43
CA PRO A 347 -17.94 -20.68 -6.50
C PRO A 347 -17.23 -20.65 -7.86
N THR A 348 -17.70 -21.47 -8.79
CA THR A 348 -17.24 -21.34 -10.19
C THR A 348 -17.67 -19.95 -10.69
N PRO A 349 -16.76 -19.15 -11.26
CA PRO A 349 -17.09 -17.82 -11.71
C PRO A 349 -18.25 -17.87 -12.73
N THR A 350 -19.42 -17.43 -12.33
CA THR A 350 -20.59 -17.28 -13.23
C THR A 350 -20.52 -15.97 -14.02
N TYR A 351 -19.54 -15.12 -13.68
CA TYR A 351 -19.32 -13.83 -14.29
C TYR A 351 -17.82 -13.63 -14.60
N ARG A 352 -17.54 -13.07 -15.79
CA ARG A 352 -16.18 -12.59 -16.12
C ARG A 352 -15.84 -11.41 -15.20
N SER A 353 -14.68 -11.46 -14.54
CA SER A 353 -14.17 -10.48 -13.59
C SER A 353 -13.98 -9.06 -14.14
N ASP A 354 -14.17 -8.88 -15.44
CA ASP A 354 -13.78 -7.67 -16.16
C ASP A 354 -14.89 -6.61 -16.22
N ALA A 355 -16.09 -6.88 -15.70
CA ALA A 355 -17.25 -6.03 -15.98
C ALA A 355 -17.94 -5.41 -14.75
N ALA A 356 -17.48 -5.69 -13.50
CA ALA A 356 -18.48 -5.62 -12.44
C ALA A 356 -18.27 -4.60 -11.33
N THR A 357 -17.07 -4.10 -11.09
CA THR A 357 -16.80 -3.13 -10.01
C THR A 357 -16.04 -1.89 -10.47
N GLN A 358 -15.57 -1.88 -11.71
CA GLN A 358 -14.97 -0.69 -12.29
C GLN A 358 -16.04 0.06 -13.08
N SER A 359 -16.19 1.34 -12.76
CA SER A 359 -17.01 2.24 -13.57
C SER A 359 -16.61 2.09 -15.04
N THR A 360 -17.56 1.67 -15.90
CA THR A 360 -17.28 1.51 -17.34
C THR A 360 -16.78 2.84 -17.89
N PRO A 361 -15.56 2.90 -18.45
CA PRO A 361 -15.03 4.15 -18.93
C PRO A 361 -15.83 4.61 -20.17
N ILE A 362 -16.18 5.89 -20.19
CA ILE A 362 -16.56 6.55 -21.45
C ILE A 362 -15.27 7.02 -22.09
N THR A 363 -14.96 6.47 -23.26
CA THR A 363 -13.80 6.88 -24.04
C THR A 363 -14.24 7.82 -25.15
N ALA A 364 -13.71 9.04 -25.18
CA ALA A 364 -14.00 9.97 -26.26
C ALA A 364 -13.32 9.49 -27.55
N THR A 365 -14.13 9.24 -28.57
CA THR A 365 -13.67 8.84 -29.92
C THR A 365 -13.50 10.03 -30.85
N GLY A 366 -13.85 11.23 -30.42
CA GLY A 366 -13.87 12.45 -31.22
C GLY A 366 -12.58 13.27 -31.17
N LYS A 367 -12.24 13.95 -32.28
CA LYS A 367 -11.22 15.00 -32.28
C LYS A 367 -11.70 16.15 -31.38
N PRO A 368 -10.80 16.85 -30.66
CA PRO A 368 -11.18 18.02 -29.87
C PRO A 368 -11.94 19.04 -30.72
N VAL A 369 -13.06 19.50 -30.20
CA VAL A 369 -13.76 20.66 -30.74
C VAL A 369 -12.92 21.92 -30.49
N VAL A 370 -13.14 23.00 -31.25
CA VAL A 370 -12.41 24.26 -31.14
C VAL A 370 -12.19 24.66 -29.67
N GLY A 371 -10.95 24.95 -29.29
CA GLY A 371 -10.57 25.38 -27.92
C GLY A 371 -10.25 24.25 -26.92
N GLY A 372 -10.03 23.00 -27.39
CA GLY A 372 -9.61 21.88 -26.53
C GLY A 372 -10.77 21.17 -25.79
N TRP A 373 -12.00 21.48 -26.11
CA TRP A 373 -13.18 20.79 -25.56
C TRP A 373 -13.45 19.46 -26.26
N VAL A 374 -13.70 18.41 -25.50
CA VAL A 374 -14.05 17.07 -25.97
C VAL A 374 -15.44 16.73 -25.45
N GLU A 375 -16.29 16.22 -26.31
CA GLU A 375 -17.60 15.69 -25.91
C GLU A 375 -17.39 14.38 -25.12
N VAL A 376 -17.99 14.30 -23.95
CA VAL A 376 -17.90 13.13 -23.06
C VAL A 376 -19.12 12.23 -23.23
N CYS A 377 -20.31 12.76 -22.95
CA CYS A 377 -21.56 11.99 -23.01
C CYS A 377 -22.79 12.92 -22.98
N GLU A 378 -23.96 12.34 -23.19
CA GLU A 378 -25.25 13.00 -22.89
C GLU A 378 -25.35 13.31 -21.38
N SER A 379 -25.88 14.48 -21.04
CA SER A 379 -25.99 14.95 -19.65
C SER A 379 -26.82 14.00 -18.76
N THR A 380 -27.75 13.26 -19.35
CA THR A 380 -28.58 12.27 -18.66
C THR A 380 -27.81 11.06 -18.14
N HIS A 381 -26.60 10.81 -18.63
CA HIS A 381 -25.75 9.71 -18.16
C HIS A 381 -25.05 10.01 -16.82
N LEU A 382 -24.99 11.26 -16.40
CA LEU A 382 -24.41 11.64 -15.11
C LEU A 382 -25.48 12.26 -14.22
N LEU A 383 -26.01 11.48 -13.29
CA LEU A 383 -27.07 11.89 -12.37
C LEU A 383 -26.53 12.81 -11.26
N LYS A 384 -27.44 13.46 -10.50
CA LYS A 384 -27.08 14.23 -9.30
C LYS A 384 -26.42 13.35 -8.25
N ALA A 385 -25.45 13.91 -7.54
CA ALA A 385 -24.60 13.21 -6.56
C ALA A 385 -23.92 11.99 -7.14
N ASP A 386 -23.44 12.09 -8.38
CA ASP A 386 -22.83 10.98 -9.10
C ASP A 386 -21.48 11.36 -9.71
N VAL A 387 -20.72 10.34 -10.08
CA VAL A 387 -19.40 10.46 -10.69
C VAL A 387 -19.28 9.52 -11.89
N LEU A 388 -18.61 9.97 -12.94
CA LEU A 388 -18.42 9.24 -14.17
C LEU A 388 -16.93 9.12 -14.47
N ARG A 389 -16.50 7.95 -14.93
CA ARG A 389 -15.14 7.74 -15.44
C ARG A 389 -15.06 8.15 -16.91
N PHE A 390 -14.06 8.98 -17.21
CA PHE A 390 -13.77 9.42 -18.56
C PHE A 390 -12.30 9.16 -18.88
N ASP A 391 -12.03 8.41 -19.94
CA ASP A 391 -10.67 8.10 -20.38
C ASP A 391 -10.40 8.78 -21.72
N HIS A 392 -9.31 9.53 -21.80
CA HIS A 392 -8.87 10.22 -23.01
C HIS A 392 -7.34 10.28 -23.09
N ASN A 393 -6.76 9.95 -24.24
CA ASN A 393 -5.32 10.02 -24.51
C ASN A 393 -4.44 9.44 -23.39
N PHE A 394 -4.70 8.18 -22.97
CA PHE A 394 -3.97 7.48 -21.91
C PHE A 394 -4.15 8.03 -20.49
N HIS A 395 -4.93 9.09 -20.31
CA HIS A 395 -5.30 9.64 -19.02
C HIS A 395 -6.70 9.21 -18.62
N THR A 396 -6.90 9.08 -17.32
CA THR A 396 -8.21 8.77 -16.75
C THR A 396 -8.66 9.92 -15.84
N TYR A 397 -9.92 10.30 -15.99
CA TYR A 397 -10.53 11.43 -15.28
C TYR A 397 -11.79 10.99 -14.57
N ALA A 398 -12.16 11.73 -13.52
CA ALA A 398 -13.43 11.62 -12.85
C ALA A 398 -14.24 12.90 -13.06
N ILE A 399 -15.46 12.78 -13.58
CA ILE A 399 -16.38 13.89 -13.81
C ILE A 399 -17.53 13.75 -12.83
N TYR A 400 -17.80 14.80 -12.08
CA TYR A 400 -18.75 14.82 -10.99
C TYR A 400 -19.94 15.71 -11.30
N ARG A 401 -21.14 15.29 -10.88
CA ARG A 401 -22.29 16.16 -10.75
C ARG A 401 -22.71 16.19 -9.27
N THR A 402 -22.59 17.34 -8.66
CA THR A 402 -22.89 17.54 -7.24
C THR A 402 -24.40 17.60 -6.96
N ASP A 403 -24.79 17.60 -5.67
CA ASP A 403 -26.20 17.68 -5.26
C ASP A 403 -26.89 18.98 -5.75
N ASP A 404 -26.15 20.08 -5.87
CA ASP A 404 -26.62 21.37 -6.40
C ASP A 404 -26.55 21.45 -7.94
N ASN A 405 -26.33 20.31 -8.58
CA ASN A 405 -26.34 20.15 -10.04
C ASN A 405 -25.17 20.84 -10.77
N LYS A 406 -24.05 21.17 -10.07
CA LYS A 406 -22.85 21.70 -10.69
C LYS A 406 -21.92 20.57 -11.16
N LEU A 407 -21.20 20.84 -12.24
CA LEU A 407 -20.21 19.91 -12.78
C LEU A 407 -18.81 20.28 -12.34
N TYR A 408 -18.03 19.27 -11.98
CA TYR A 408 -16.60 19.36 -11.68
C TYR A 408 -15.87 18.18 -12.31
N ALA A 409 -14.56 18.30 -12.49
CA ALA A 409 -13.73 17.22 -12.98
C ALA A 409 -12.35 17.25 -12.32
N THR A 410 -11.79 16.07 -12.08
CA THR A 410 -10.44 15.89 -11.54
C THR A 410 -9.70 14.78 -12.28
N ASP A 411 -8.42 14.60 -11.99
CA ASP A 411 -7.74 13.33 -12.31
C ASP A 411 -8.54 12.16 -11.74
N GLY A 412 -8.53 11.02 -12.44
CA GLY A 412 -9.43 9.91 -12.12
C GLY A 412 -8.94 9.03 -10.97
N LEU A 413 -7.63 9.05 -10.65
CA LEU A 413 -7.03 8.16 -9.65
C LEU A 413 -6.82 8.86 -8.31
N CYS A 414 -7.18 8.17 -7.25
CA CYS A 414 -6.93 8.61 -5.87
C CYS A 414 -5.42 8.70 -5.60
N THR A 415 -4.95 9.83 -5.09
CA THR A 415 -3.52 10.11 -4.82
C THR A 415 -2.92 9.27 -3.68
N HIS A 416 -3.75 8.52 -2.92
CA HIS A 416 -3.28 7.65 -1.84
C HIS A 416 -3.03 6.20 -2.29
N GLY A 417 -3.92 5.62 -3.11
CA GLY A 417 -3.86 4.18 -3.39
C GLY A 417 -4.33 3.79 -4.80
N ASN A 418 -4.24 4.72 -5.76
CA ASN A 418 -4.52 4.52 -7.19
C ASN A 418 -5.89 3.88 -7.54
N ALA A 419 -6.87 3.89 -6.59
CA ALA A 419 -8.23 3.48 -6.90
C ALA A 419 -8.92 4.55 -7.73
N HIS A 420 -9.76 4.15 -8.69
CA HIS A 420 -10.48 5.11 -9.50
C HIS A 420 -11.60 5.79 -8.69
N LEU A 421 -11.65 7.12 -8.73
CA LEU A 421 -12.60 7.90 -7.94
C LEU A 421 -14.05 7.76 -8.43
N ALA A 422 -14.25 7.34 -9.67
CA ALA A 422 -15.59 7.03 -10.19
C ALA A 422 -16.23 5.77 -9.56
N ASP A 423 -15.44 4.95 -8.86
CA ASP A 423 -15.95 3.83 -8.07
C ASP A 423 -16.37 4.28 -6.65
N GLY A 424 -16.12 5.54 -6.32
CA GLY A 424 -16.44 6.16 -5.04
C GLY A 424 -17.83 6.81 -5.00
N MET A 425 -18.03 7.68 -4.03
CA MET A 425 -19.31 8.35 -3.76
C MET A 425 -19.15 9.87 -3.72
N VAL A 426 -20.07 10.57 -4.38
CA VAL A 426 -20.17 12.03 -4.29
C VAL A 426 -21.18 12.40 -3.17
N LYS A 427 -20.79 13.33 -2.28
CA LYS A 427 -21.61 13.87 -1.20
C LYS A 427 -21.36 15.37 -1.08
N GLY A 428 -22.35 16.18 -1.44
CA GLY A 428 -22.14 17.63 -1.55
C GLY A 428 -21.05 17.93 -2.58
N ASN A 429 -20.04 18.66 -2.18
CA ASN A 429 -18.86 18.96 -3.00
C ASN A 429 -17.67 18.01 -2.76
N LEU A 430 -17.88 16.88 -2.09
CA LEU A 430 -16.84 15.93 -1.77
C LEU A 430 -16.99 14.64 -2.55
N VAL A 431 -15.88 14.09 -3.04
CA VAL A 431 -15.79 12.69 -3.48
C VAL A 431 -15.10 11.86 -2.40
N GLU A 432 -15.69 10.73 -2.06
CA GLU A 432 -15.13 9.75 -1.13
C GLU A 432 -14.62 8.55 -1.92
N CYS A 433 -13.31 8.24 -1.78
CA CYS A 433 -12.65 7.15 -2.47
C CYS A 433 -13.17 5.79 -1.98
N ALA A 434 -13.46 4.87 -2.90
CA ALA A 434 -14.01 3.55 -2.59
C ALA A 434 -13.06 2.66 -1.77
N LYS A 435 -11.74 2.87 -1.91
CA LYS A 435 -10.74 1.95 -1.33
C LYS A 435 -10.49 2.20 0.16
N HIS A 436 -10.33 3.48 0.58
CA HIS A 436 -9.94 3.80 1.97
C HIS A 436 -10.71 4.97 2.58
N ASN A 437 -11.86 5.33 2.03
CA ASN A 437 -12.73 6.41 2.52
C ASN A 437 -12.08 7.81 2.61
N GLY A 438 -10.93 8.00 1.93
CA GLY A 438 -10.31 9.32 1.78
C GLY A 438 -11.23 10.25 1.00
N ARG A 439 -11.29 11.53 1.38
CA ARG A 439 -12.18 12.50 0.74
C ARG A 439 -11.42 13.66 0.13
N PHE A 440 -11.86 14.07 -1.04
CA PHE A 440 -11.38 15.27 -1.72
C PHE A 440 -12.54 16.23 -1.99
N ASP A 441 -12.25 17.52 -1.96
CA ASP A 441 -13.16 18.53 -2.47
C ASP A 441 -13.05 18.57 -4.01
N VAL A 442 -14.15 18.33 -4.71
CA VAL A 442 -14.14 18.26 -6.17
C VAL A 442 -13.97 19.60 -6.86
N ARG A 443 -14.10 20.72 -6.09
CA ARG A 443 -14.00 22.09 -6.61
C ARG A 443 -12.56 22.52 -6.85
N ASP A 444 -11.64 22.09 -5.97
CA ASP A 444 -10.23 22.47 -5.98
C ASP A 444 -9.26 21.30 -5.83
N GLY A 445 -9.78 20.07 -5.71
CA GLY A 445 -8.98 18.85 -5.56
C GLY A 445 -8.36 18.66 -4.18
N SER A 446 -8.61 19.56 -3.21
CA SER A 446 -7.97 19.50 -1.89
C SER A 446 -8.34 18.25 -1.10
N PRO A 447 -7.38 17.65 -0.35
CA PRO A 447 -7.66 16.53 0.53
C PRO A 447 -8.41 17.01 1.78
N VAL A 448 -9.56 16.40 2.08
CA VAL A 448 -10.45 16.81 3.20
C VAL A 448 -10.45 15.78 4.31
N ARG A 449 -10.24 14.51 3.99
CA ARG A 449 -10.23 13.41 4.96
C ARG A 449 -9.16 12.39 4.64
N LEU A 450 -8.42 12.00 5.67
CA LEU A 450 -7.42 10.94 5.62
C LEU A 450 -8.01 9.60 5.11
N PRO A 451 -7.20 8.76 4.44
CA PRO A 451 -5.74 8.84 4.33
C PRO A 451 -5.21 9.71 3.18
N VAL A 452 -6.05 10.41 2.44
CA VAL A 452 -5.57 11.27 1.34
C VAL A 452 -4.93 12.54 1.89
N CYS A 453 -3.72 12.86 1.42
CA CYS A 453 -2.90 13.97 1.89
C CYS A 453 -2.40 14.88 0.75
N VAL A 454 -2.46 14.39 -0.48
CA VAL A 454 -2.02 15.08 -1.69
C VAL A 454 -3.25 15.51 -2.49
N ALA A 455 -3.30 16.77 -2.92
CA ALA A 455 -4.39 17.29 -3.73
C ALA A 455 -4.42 16.64 -5.11
N MET A 456 -5.62 16.58 -5.70
CA MET A 456 -5.85 16.15 -7.08
C MET A 456 -5.84 17.36 -8.00
N ARG A 457 -5.46 17.16 -9.25
CA ARG A 457 -5.62 18.17 -10.29
C ARG A 457 -7.10 18.29 -10.69
N THR A 458 -7.57 19.53 -10.87
CA THR A 458 -8.91 19.83 -11.37
C THR A 458 -8.89 20.22 -12.85
N HIS A 459 -9.99 19.96 -13.53
CA HIS A 459 -10.15 20.24 -14.96
C HIS A 459 -11.46 20.96 -15.23
N ALA A 460 -11.49 21.81 -16.27
CA ALA A 460 -12.72 22.48 -16.65
C ALA A 460 -13.70 21.50 -17.33
N VAL A 461 -14.95 21.57 -16.90
CA VAL A 461 -16.05 20.81 -17.45
C VAL A 461 -17.26 21.71 -17.60
N ARG A 462 -18.07 21.50 -18.65
CA ARG A 462 -19.31 22.27 -18.88
C ARG A 462 -20.40 21.40 -19.48
N GLU A 463 -21.62 21.83 -19.28
CA GLU A 463 -22.78 21.30 -19.99
C GLU A 463 -23.24 22.28 -21.08
N SER A 464 -23.51 21.78 -22.27
CA SER A 464 -24.04 22.56 -23.38
C SER A 464 -24.89 21.69 -24.27
N ASN A 465 -26.09 22.16 -24.64
CA ASN A 465 -27.04 21.44 -25.50
C ASN A 465 -27.34 20.00 -25.05
N GLY A 466 -27.48 19.79 -23.71
CA GLY A 466 -27.78 18.46 -23.16
C GLY A 466 -26.59 17.51 -23.14
N LYS A 467 -25.38 17.96 -23.45
CA LYS A 467 -24.15 17.16 -23.46
C LYS A 467 -23.12 17.72 -22.52
N ILE A 468 -22.27 16.84 -21.95
CA ILE A 468 -21.14 17.17 -21.11
C ILE A 468 -19.88 17.25 -21.95
N PHE A 469 -19.14 18.34 -21.78
CA PHE A 469 -17.84 18.59 -22.41
C PHE A 469 -16.75 18.75 -21.37
N PHE A 470 -15.63 18.10 -21.60
CA PHE A 470 -14.40 18.20 -20.80
C PHE A 470 -13.34 18.97 -21.57
N ASN A 471 -12.65 19.90 -20.91
CA ASN A 471 -11.58 20.65 -21.55
C ASN A 471 -10.23 20.00 -21.27
N ILE A 472 -9.63 19.43 -22.28
CA ILE A 472 -8.31 18.80 -22.19
C ILE A 472 -7.16 19.78 -21.98
N LYS A 473 -7.38 21.08 -22.19
CA LYS A 473 -6.37 22.15 -22.00
C LYS A 473 -6.48 22.85 -20.63
N SER A 474 -7.57 22.66 -19.89
CA SER A 474 -7.83 23.43 -18.68
C SER A 474 -7.02 22.99 -17.44
N GLY A 475 -6.34 21.85 -17.52
CA GLY A 475 -5.34 21.45 -16.54
C GLY A 475 -4.02 22.22 -16.65
N ASP A 476 -3.86 23.04 -17.70
CA ASP A 476 -2.64 23.76 -18.03
C ASP A 476 -2.51 25.13 -17.33
N GLU A 477 -3.58 25.67 -16.71
CA GLU A 477 -3.53 26.99 -16.05
C GLU A 477 -2.90 26.97 -14.64
N TYR A 478 -2.75 25.83 -14.01
CA TYR A 478 -1.82 25.65 -12.90
C TYR A 478 -0.53 25.08 -13.48
N HIS A 479 0.50 25.89 -13.59
CA HIS A 479 1.82 25.58 -14.12
C HIS A 479 2.46 24.33 -13.51
N VAL A 480 1.99 23.17 -13.91
CA VAL A 480 2.81 21.98 -14.11
C VAL A 480 2.74 21.73 -15.60
N ASN A 481 3.73 22.20 -16.34
CA ASN A 481 3.94 21.80 -17.71
C ASN A 481 3.85 20.28 -17.75
N GLU A 482 2.78 19.70 -18.31
CA GLU A 482 2.92 18.33 -18.78
C GLU A 482 4.12 18.37 -19.72
N PRO A 483 5.17 17.60 -19.43
CA PRO A 483 6.31 17.60 -20.33
C PRO A 483 5.82 17.19 -21.72
N PRO A 484 6.36 17.79 -22.76
CA PRO A 484 5.90 17.53 -24.12
C PRO A 484 5.97 16.02 -24.42
N THR A 485 5.01 15.54 -25.20
CA THR A 485 5.07 14.19 -25.74
C THR A 485 6.18 14.15 -26.79
N HIS A 486 7.11 13.27 -26.59
CA HIS A 486 8.25 13.05 -27.49
C HIS A 486 8.06 11.75 -28.25
N THR A 487 8.48 11.73 -29.50
CA THR A 487 8.49 10.53 -30.35
C THR A 487 9.92 10.15 -30.63
N PHE A 488 10.25 8.88 -30.40
CA PHE A 488 11.58 8.33 -30.55
C PHE A 488 11.56 7.14 -31.49
N ARG A 489 12.68 6.95 -32.20
CA ARG A 489 12.97 5.73 -32.97
C ARG A 489 13.88 4.83 -32.15
N VAL A 490 13.60 3.55 -32.13
CA VAL A 490 14.48 2.53 -31.53
C VAL A 490 15.72 2.34 -32.40
N VAL A 491 16.89 2.60 -31.85
CA VAL A 491 18.19 2.39 -32.50
C VAL A 491 18.67 0.97 -32.26
N SER A 492 18.61 0.53 -31.00
CA SER A 492 18.96 -0.83 -30.59
C SER A 492 18.20 -1.23 -29.32
N ASN A 493 18.06 -2.54 -29.11
CA ASN A 493 17.45 -3.12 -27.93
C ASN A 493 18.06 -4.50 -27.66
N ARG A 494 19.21 -4.52 -26.97
CA ARG A 494 20.07 -5.72 -26.80
C ARG A 494 20.19 -6.12 -25.35
N ASN A 495 20.35 -7.40 -25.09
CA ASN A 495 20.67 -7.87 -23.75
C ASN A 495 22.06 -7.38 -23.30
N VAL A 496 22.11 -6.77 -22.12
CA VAL A 496 23.37 -6.39 -21.43
C VAL A 496 23.60 -7.25 -20.19
N ALA A 497 22.55 -7.92 -19.70
CA ALA A 497 22.58 -8.93 -18.66
C ALA A 497 21.45 -9.93 -18.90
N THR A 498 21.39 -11.03 -18.13
CA THR A 498 20.43 -12.11 -18.32
C THR A 498 18.99 -11.59 -18.40
N PHE A 499 18.64 -10.68 -17.52
CA PHE A 499 17.26 -10.15 -17.40
C PHE A 499 17.14 -8.66 -17.72
N ILE A 500 18.19 -8.05 -18.32
CA ILE A 500 18.23 -6.61 -18.60
C ILE A 500 18.60 -6.38 -20.06
N LYS A 501 17.80 -5.54 -20.73
CA LYS A 501 18.12 -4.96 -22.03
C LYS A 501 18.52 -3.51 -21.91
N GLU A 502 19.49 -3.10 -22.75
CA GLU A 502 19.76 -1.71 -23.06
C GLU A 502 18.89 -1.31 -24.25
N LEU A 503 17.92 -0.44 -23.98
CA LEU A 503 17.12 0.22 -25.02
C LEU A 503 17.78 1.55 -25.38
N VAL A 504 18.11 1.73 -26.65
CA VAL A 504 18.69 2.97 -27.19
C VAL A 504 17.67 3.64 -28.10
N LEU A 505 17.37 4.88 -27.81
CA LEU A 505 16.39 5.69 -28.55
C LEU A 505 17.04 6.94 -29.14
N GLU A 506 16.56 7.39 -30.30
CA GLU A 506 16.90 8.68 -30.88
C GLU A 506 15.63 9.50 -31.17
N PRO A 507 15.66 10.83 -31.01
CA PRO A 507 14.52 11.68 -31.37
C PRO A 507 14.18 11.55 -32.84
N THR A 508 12.90 11.52 -33.20
CA THR A 508 12.46 11.61 -34.59
C THR A 508 12.49 13.04 -35.10
N ALA A 509 12.53 13.23 -36.43
CA ALA A 509 12.50 14.56 -37.03
C ALA A 509 11.27 15.36 -36.54
N GLY A 510 11.48 16.59 -36.03
CA GLY A 510 10.45 17.44 -35.47
C GLY A 510 10.21 17.29 -33.97
N THR A 511 10.91 16.37 -33.30
CA THR A 511 10.93 16.28 -31.83
C THR A 511 11.83 17.39 -31.28
N SER A 512 11.32 18.21 -30.35
CA SER A 512 12.11 19.22 -29.63
C SER A 512 13.27 18.57 -28.88
N GLN A 513 14.41 19.27 -28.77
CA GLN A 513 15.53 18.78 -27.98
C GLN A 513 15.10 18.53 -26.54
N LEU A 514 15.34 17.32 -26.05
CA LEU A 514 15.01 16.93 -24.69
C LEU A 514 16.10 17.45 -23.74
N HIS A 515 15.71 18.34 -22.84
CA HIS A 515 16.56 18.83 -21.75
C HIS A 515 16.20 18.08 -20.46
N TYR A 516 17.12 17.38 -19.85
CA TYR A 516 16.92 16.64 -18.62
C TYR A 516 18.16 16.72 -17.73
N ARG A 517 18.00 16.41 -16.46
CA ARG A 517 19.09 16.34 -15.48
C ARG A 517 19.48 14.87 -15.22
N PRO A 518 20.73 14.59 -14.81
CA PRO A 518 21.10 13.26 -14.34
C PRO A 518 20.15 12.79 -13.23
N GLY A 519 19.66 11.56 -13.34
CA GLY A 519 18.66 11.00 -12.42
C GLY A 519 17.19 11.17 -12.83
N ASP A 520 16.91 11.96 -13.87
CA ASP A 520 15.57 12.03 -14.47
C ASP A 520 15.20 10.73 -15.20
N TYR A 521 13.87 10.59 -15.49
CA TYR A 521 13.28 9.47 -16.23
C TYR A 521 12.28 9.95 -17.27
N LEU A 522 11.95 9.08 -18.23
CA LEU A 522 10.79 9.22 -19.10
C LEU A 522 9.69 8.24 -18.71
N GLN A 523 8.44 8.61 -18.98
CA GLN A 523 7.31 7.71 -18.97
C GLN A 523 7.02 7.28 -20.40
N LEU A 524 7.33 6.02 -20.73
CA LEU A 524 7.03 5.45 -22.04
C LEU A 524 5.56 5.02 -22.11
N ASP A 525 4.91 5.35 -23.22
CA ASP A 525 3.58 4.89 -23.55
C ASP A 525 3.62 3.41 -23.96
N ILE A 526 2.87 2.59 -23.27
CA ILE A 526 2.70 1.17 -23.57
C ILE A 526 1.33 0.97 -24.21
N PRO A 527 1.26 0.74 -25.54
CA PRO A 527 0.00 0.55 -26.23
C PRO A 527 -0.71 -0.74 -25.79
N PRO A 528 -2.02 -0.86 -26.02
CA PRO A 528 -2.73 -2.10 -25.78
C PRO A 528 -2.19 -3.24 -26.63
N TYR A 529 -2.09 -4.43 -26.06
CA TYR A 529 -1.85 -5.68 -26.77
C TYR A 529 -2.59 -6.83 -26.08
N SER A 530 -3.12 -7.78 -26.87
CA SER A 530 -3.96 -8.87 -26.34
C SER A 530 -3.14 -9.85 -25.51
N GLN A 531 -2.23 -10.56 -26.14
CA GLN A 531 -1.38 -11.55 -25.49
C GLN A 531 -0.03 -11.62 -26.21
N LYS A 532 1.05 -11.52 -25.46
CA LYS A 532 2.42 -11.58 -25.96
C LYS A 532 3.19 -12.64 -25.18
N SER A 533 3.57 -13.72 -25.86
CA SER A 533 4.41 -14.75 -25.29
C SER A 533 5.87 -14.27 -25.30
N LEU A 534 6.60 -14.50 -24.18
CA LEU A 534 8.02 -14.18 -24.10
C LEU A 534 8.87 -15.05 -25.03
N ARG A 535 8.34 -16.15 -25.58
CA ARG A 535 8.99 -16.94 -26.65
C ARG A 535 9.21 -16.15 -27.94
N THR A 536 8.44 -15.08 -28.17
CA THR A 536 8.57 -14.22 -29.34
C THR A 536 9.65 -13.14 -29.19
N ILE A 537 10.23 -13.01 -28.01
CA ILE A 537 11.28 -12.03 -27.71
C ILE A 537 12.64 -12.60 -28.12
N ALA A 538 13.39 -11.82 -28.91
CA ALA A 538 14.77 -12.16 -29.21
C ALA A 538 15.65 -11.94 -27.99
N VAL A 539 16.39 -12.97 -27.59
CA VAL A 539 17.37 -12.96 -26.49
C VAL A 539 18.67 -13.56 -27.02
N GLU A 540 19.76 -12.81 -26.89
CA GLU A 540 21.07 -13.22 -27.41
C GLU A 540 21.74 -14.26 -26.50
N GLN A 541 22.66 -15.05 -27.06
CA GLN A 541 23.57 -15.88 -26.26
C GLN A 541 24.59 -14.99 -25.53
N PRO A 542 24.96 -15.34 -24.29
CA PRO A 542 24.65 -16.58 -23.54
C PRO A 542 23.32 -16.50 -22.75
N PHE A 543 22.60 -15.37 -22.77
CA PHE A 543 21.44 -15.10 -21.92
C PHE A 543 20.24 -15.99 -22.25
N ALA A 544 20.08 -16.39 -23.51
CA ALA A 544 18.97 -17.25 -23.94
C ALA A 544 18.97 -18.61 -23.21
N GLN A 545 20.15 -19.19 -22.95
CA GLN A 545 20.25 -20.43 -22.19
C GLN A 545 19.76 -20.26 -20.74
N ALA A 546 20.09 -19.14 -20.10
CA ALA A 546 19.62 -18.85 -18.74
C ALA A 546 18.09 -18.65 -18.72
N TRP A 547 17.49 -18.02 -19.74
CA TRP A 547 16.03 -17.89 -19.89
C TRP A 547 15.35 -19.25 -20.02
N GLN A 548 15.95 -20.20 -20.74
CA GLN A 548 15.44 -21.59 -20.81
C GLN A 548 15.49 -22.26 -19.43
N ASN A 549 16.64 -22.18 -18.75
CA ASN A 549 16.85 -22.80 -17.44
C ASN A 549 15.90 -22.25 -16.37
N HIS A 550 15.51 -20.98 -16.48
CA HIS A 550 14.59 -20.31 -15.56
C HIS A 550 13.13 -20.30 -16.04
N HIS A 551 12.81 -21.00 -17.13
CA HIS A 551 11.46 -21.06 -17.72
C HIS A 551 10.86 -19.70 -18.08
N VAL A 552 11.69 -18.68 -18.35
CA VAL A 552 11.24 -17.31 -18.63
C VAL A 552 10.45 -17.24 -19.94
N PHE A 553 10.81 -18.06 -20.92
CA PHE A 553 10.10 -18.14 -22.20
C PHE A 553 8.65 -18.67 -22.08
N ASP A 554 8.29 -19.31 -20.95
CA ASP A 554 6.96 -19.88 -20.75
C ASP A 554 5.94 -18.83 -20.30
N PHE A 555 6.41 -17.66 -19.88
CA PHE A 555 5.52 -16.57 -19.45
C PHE A 555 4.85 -15.84 -20.63
N VAL A 556 3.71 -15.26 -20.28
CA VAL A 556 2.87 -14.47 -21.18
C VAL A 556 2.51 -13.17 -20.49
N ALA A 557 2.44 -12.08 -21.24
CA ALA A 557 1.93 -10.79 -20.77
C ALA A 557 0.76 -10.31 -21.65
N SER A 558 -0.10 -9.49 -21.07
CA SER A 558 -1.16 -8.80 -21.78
C SER A 558 -1.28 -7.35 -21.29
N ASN A 559 -1.76 -6.48 -22.16
CA ASN A 559 -2.04 -5.08 -21.83
C ASN A 559 -3.35 -4.67 -22.51
N PRO A 560 -4.51 -4.95 -21.90
CA PRO A 560 -5.80 -4.64 -22.52
C PRO A 560 -6.09 -3.13 -22.58
N ILE A 561 -5.43 -2.32 -21.72
CA ILE A 561 -5.63 -0.88 -21.60
C ILE A 561 -4.26 -0.19 -21.71
N PRO A 562 -4.13 0.91 -22.48
CA PRO A 562 -2.86 1.63 -22.59
C PRO A 562 -2.40 2.11 -21.21
N CYS A 563 -1.10 2.04 -20.97
CA CYS A 563 -0.52 2.49 -19.71
C CYS A 563 0.86 3.13 -19.92
N ARG A 564 1.38 3.83 -18.90
CA ARG A 564 2.73 4.40 -18.89
C ARG A 564 3.61 3.68 -17.88
N ARG A 565 4.91 3.63 -18.16
CA ARG A 565 5.92 3.09 -17.23
C ARG A 565 7.16 3.96 -17.24
N ASN A 566 7.72 4.15 -16.04
CA ASN A 566 8.90 4.96 -15.82
C ASN A 566 10.16 4.20 -16.19
N TYR A 567 11.09 4.88 -16.90
CA TYR A 567 12.42 4.37 -17.19
C TYR A 567 13.45 5.48 -17.05
N SER A 568 14.40 5.31 -16.13
CA SER A 568 15.44 6.28 -15.82
C SER A 568 16.50 6.34 -16.92
N PHE A 569 16.99 7.53 -17.21
CA PHE A 569 18.08 7.74 -18.16
C PHE A 569 19.38 7.12 -17.65
N ALA A 570 20.05 6.40 -18.53
CA ALA A 570 21.42 5.92 -18.32
C ALA A 570 22.45 6.78 -19.05
N THR A 571 22.06 7.89 -19.63
CA THR A 571 22.85 8.78 -20.50
C THR A 571 23.37 10.00 -19.76
N ASN A 572 24.50 10.53 -20.23
CA ASN A 572 25.00 11.86 -19.85
C ASN A 572 24.25 12.92 -20.66
N PRO A 573 23.41 13.76 -20.02
CA PRO A 573 22.57 14.74 -20.73
C PRO A 573 23.36 15.80 -21.51
N ALA A 574 24.62 16.01 -21.18
CA ALA A 574 25.45 17.02 -21.81
C ALA A 574 26.33 16.49 -22.96
N ALA A 575 26.50 15.16 -23.05
CA ALA A 575 27.43 14.55 -24.00
C ALA A 575 26.75 13.57 -24.98
N ASP A 576 25.76 12.82 -24.52
CA ASP A 576 25.11 11.78 -25.32
C ASP A 576 24.03 12.36 -26.24
N GLN A 577 24.05 11.99 -27.52
CA GLN A 577 23.02 12.36 -28.49
C GLN A 577 21.83 11.38 -28.49
N GLN A 578 22.05 10.14 -28.05
CA GLN A 578 21.05 9.09 -27.98
C GLN A 578 20.68 8.83 -26.51
N LEU A 579 19.44 8.49 -26.28
CA LEU A 579 18.94 8.15 -24.94
C LEU A 579 19.11 6.66 -24.69
N ARG A 580 19.65 6.27 -23.52
CA ARG A 580 19.82 4.88 -23.09
C ARG A 580 19.01 4.61 -21.86
N PHE A 581 18.41 3.42 -21.82
CA PHE A 581 17.63 2.92 -20.70
C PHE A 581 18.02 1.49 -20.38
N ASN A 582 18.15 1.14 -19.12
CA ASN A 582 18.36 -0.24 -18.69
C ASN A 582 17.04 -0.81 -18.17
N VAL A 583 16.43 -1.69 -18.95
CA VAL A 583 15.11 -2.22 -18.67
C VAL A 583 15.22 -3.67 -18.24
N ARG A 584 14.74 -3.98 -17.03
CA ARG A 584 14.66 -5.34 -16.52
C ARG A 584 13.32 -5.97 -16.88
N ILE A 585 13.35 -7.22 -17.41
CA ILE A 585 12.11 -7.99 -17.58
C ILE A 585 11.52 -8.36 -16.22
N ALA A 586 10.27 -7.99 -15.98
CA ALA A 586 9.54 -8.35 -14.78
C ALA A 586 8.90 -9.73 -14.99
N THR A 587 9.41 -10.74 -14.29
CA THR A 587 8.86 -12.10 -14.28
C THR A 587 8.06 -12.32 -13.00
N PRO A 588 7.05 -13.20 -13.00
CA PRO A 588 6.37 -13.61 -11.79
C PRO A 588 7.35 -14.18 -10.75
N PRO A 589 7.07 -14.03 -9.45
CA PRO A 589 7.83 -14.73 -8.42
C PRO A 589 7.78 -16.25 -8.62
N ARG A 590 8.85 -16.95 -8.22
CA ARG A 590 8.93 -18.41 -8.37
C ARG A 590 7.74 -19.10 -7.69
N GLY A 591 7.04 -19.96 -8.43
CA GLY A 591 5.90 -20.75 -7.91
C GLY A 591 4.55 -20.01 -7.90
N GLN A 592 4.47 -18.81 -8.48
CA GLN A 592 3.21 -18.09 -8.67
C GLN A 592 2.77 -18.13 -10.14
N GLU A 593 1.51 -18.48 -10.37
CA GLU A 593 0.87 -18.33 -11.69
C GLU A 593 0.39 -16.88 -11.85
N ALA A 594 1.25 -16.02 -12.39
CA ALA A 594 0.94 -14.65 -12.72
C ALA A 594 1.51 -14.29 -14.10
N PRO A 595 0.96 -13.30 -14.80
CA PRO A 595 1.53 -12.84 -16.06
C PRO A 595 2.87 -12.14 -15.86
N ALA A 596 3.69 -12.09 -16.90
CA ALA A 596 4.87 -11.23 -16.92
C ALA A 596 4.51 -9.74 -16.94
N GLY A 597 5.45 -8.88 -16.54
CA GLY A 597 5.22 -7.44 -16.46
C GLY A 597 4.90 -6.81 -17.82
N THR A 598 3.79 -6.09 -17.88
CA THR A 598 3.23 -5.49 -19.09
C THR A 598 4.21 -4.58 -19.83
N GLY A 599 4.78 -3.58 -19.14
CA GLY A 599 5.67 -2.58 -19.74
C GLY A 599 7.01 -3.18 -20.15
N SER A 600 7.64 -3.99 -19.28
CA SER A 600 8.93 -4.62 -19.58
C SER A 600 8.82 -5.62 -20.74
N THR A 601 7.72 -6.37 -20.85
CA THR A 601 7.47 -7.27 -22.00
C THR A 601 7.30 -6.50 -23.29
N TYR A 602 6.62 -5.35 -23.27
CA TYR A 602 6.51 -4.47 -24.43
C TYR A 602 7.90 -3.98 -24.86
N VAL A 603 8.66 -3.41 -23.93
CA VAL A 603 10.01 -2.89 -24.22
C VAL A 603 10.93 -4.00 -24.76
N PHE A 604 10.94 -5.18 -24.12
CA PHE A 604 11.78 -6.31 -24.58
C PHE A 604 11.43 -6.78 -26.00
N GLY A 605 10.20 -6.53 -26.42
CA GLY A 605 9.75 -6.90 -27.77
C GLY A 605 10.00 -5.85 -28.85
N LEU A 606 10.50 -4.65 -28.50
CA LEU A 606 10.84 -3.60 -29.44
C LEU A 606 12.03 -4.00 -30.32
N LYS A 607 12.01 -3.57 -31.57
CA LYS A 607 13.04 -3.85 -32.58
C LYS A 607 13.63 -2.54 -33.11
N PRO A 608 14.88 -2.54 -33.60
CA PRO A 608 15.42 -1.39 -34.32
C PRO A 608 14.46 -0.93 -35.44
N GLY A 609 14.21 0.39 -35.47
CA GLY A 609 13.27 1.01 -36.40
C GLY A 609 11.85 1.22 -35.83
N ASP A 610 11.46 0.53 -34.76
CA ASP A 610 10.17 0.77 -34.09
C ASP A 610 10.10 2.20 -33.56
N THR A 611 8.89 2.73 -33.46
CA THR A 611 8.61 4.04 -32.88
C THR A 611 7.97 3.90 -31.51
N VAL A 612 8.45 4.67 -30.55
CA VAL A 612 7.88 4.77 -29.20
C VAL A 612 7.57 6.21 -28.86
N THR A 613 6.52 6.42 -28.10
CA THR A 613 6.17 7.73 -27.55
C THR A 613 6.42 7.75 -26.04
N ALA A 614 6.79 8.91 -25.53
CA ALA A 614 7.01 9.12 -24.12
C ALA A 614 6.73 10.57 -23.72
N ILE A 615 6.44 10.78 -22.47
CA ILE A 615 6.38 12.11 -21.85
C ILE A 615 7.50 12.26 -20.81
N GLY A 616 7.90 13.48 -20.59
CA GLY A 616 8.97 13.81 -19.64
C GLY A 616 9.87 14.94 -20.13
N PRO A 617 10.98 15.19 -19.42
CA PRO A 617 11.52 14.39 -18.31
C PRO A 617 10.80 14.64 -16.98
N PHE A 618 10.94 13.67 -16.07
CA PHE A 618 10.53 13.77 -14.67
C PHE A 618 11.66 13.26 -13.78
N GLY A 619 11.67 13.63 -12.50
CA GLY A 619 12.60 13.04 -11.54
C GLY A 619 12.91 13.94 -10.36
N GLU A 620 13.27 13.31 -9.24
CA GLU A 620 13.74 13.98 -8.01
C GLU A 620 15.07 13.36 -7.51
N PHE A 621 15.54 12.30 -8.16
CA PHE A 621 16.77 11.61 -7.81
C PHE A 621 17.98 12.31 -8.41
N HIS A 622 18.27 13.54 -7.92
CA HIS A 622 19.33 14.40 -8.48
C HIS A 622 20.60 14.43 -7.64
N ILE A 623 21.72 14.75 -8.29
CA ILE A 623 23.00 14.99 -7.62
C ILE A 623 22.85 16.12 -6.63
N LYS A 624 23.28 15.90 -5.37
CA LYS A 624 23.19 16.92 -4.32
C LYS A 624 24.25 18.00 -4.49
N GLU A 625 23.85 19.24 -4.32
CA GLU A 625 24.74 20.40 -4.27
C GLU A 625 25.46 20.42 -2.93
N SER A 626 26.60 19.78 -2.84
CA SER A 626 27.47 19.73 -1.65
C SER A 626 28.91 19.46 -2.08
N GLU A 627 29.86 19.69 -1.16
CA GLU A 627 31.28 19.34 -1.35
C GLU A 627 31.64 18.00 -0.70
N ARG A 628 30.66 17.25 -0.21
CA ARG A 628 30.88 15.97 0.45
C ARG A 628 31.33 14.88 -0.51
N GLU A 629 32.01 13.89 0.05
CA GLU A 629 32.27 12.62 -0.66
C GLU A 629 30.97 11.98 -1.13
N LEU A 630 31.01 11.30 -2.26
CA LEU A 630 29.86 10.62 -2.87
C LEU A 630 30.07 9.12 -2.85
N VAL A 631 29.11 8.39 -2.32
CA VAL A 631 29.06 6.92 -2.40
C VAL A 631 27.82 6.51 -3.17
N TYR A 632 28.03 5.81 -4.27
CA TYR A 632 26.99 5.22 -5.10
C TYR A 632 26.90 3.74 -4.83
N LEU A 633 25.68 3.23 -4.61
CA LEU A 633 25.40 1.81 -4.39
C LEU A 633 24.33 1.36 -5.38
N GLY A 634 24.69 0.46 -6.29
CA GLY A 634 23.86 0.02 -7.39
C GLY A 634 23.65 -1.47 -7.50
N GLY A 635 22.54 -1.89 -8.13
CA GLY A 635 22.29 -3.28 -8.48
C GLY A 635 21.26 -3.43 -9.59
N GLY A 636 21.52 -4.34 -10.52
CA GLY A 636 20.64 -4.60 -11.65
C GLY A 636 20.34 -3.35 -12.49
N ALA A 637 19.06 -3.10 -12.81
CA ALA A 637 18.66 -1.94 -13.63
C ALA A 637 18.85 -0.58 -12.93
N GLY A 638 19.07 -0.56 -11.60
CA GLY A 638 19.48 0.64 -10.86
C GLY A 638 20.80 1.25 -11.34
N MET A 639 21.52 0.56 -12.19
CA MET A 639 22.65 1.07 -12.97
C MET A 639 22.28 2.35 -13.76
N ALA A 640 21.07 2.47 -14.29
CA ALA A 640 20.70 3.53 -15.22
C ALA A 640 20.88 4.95 -14.63
N PRO A 641 20.19 5.37 -13.56
CA PRO A 641 20.35 6.72 -13.03
C PRO A 641 21.75 6.95 -12.43
N LEU A 642 22.37 5.91 -11.85
CA LEU A 642 23.70 6.04 -11.27
C LEU A 642 24.75 6.26 -12.36
N ARG A 643 24.65 5.57 -13.50
CA ARG A 643 25.52 5.82 -14.66
C ARG A 643 25.36 7.25 -15.17
N SER A 644 24.13 7.75 -15.27
CA SER A 644 23.86 9.13 -15.69
C SER A 644 24.52 10.15 -14.76
N HIS A 645 24.43 9.95 -13.43
CA HIS A 645 25.09 10.81 -12.43
C HIS A 645 26.61 10.79 -12.59
N LEU A 646 27.21 9.58 -12.62
CA LEU A 646 28.66 9.39 -12.67
C LEU A 646 29.25 9.93 -13.96
N ALA A 647 28.63 9.65 -15.11
CA ALA A 647 29.04 10.21 -16.39
C ALA A 647 29.00 11.74 -16.38
N TYR A 648 27.94 12.36 -15.87
CA TYR A 648 27.85 13.81 -15.79
C TYR A 648 28.87 14.40 -14.85
N LEU A 649 29.08 13.84 -13.66
CA LEU A 649 30.05 14.31 -12.66
C LEU A 649 31.50 14.23 -13.18
N LEU A 650 31.87 13.11 -13.78
CA LEU A 650 33.28 12.81 -14.16
C LEU A 650 33.63 13.33 -15.56
N GLU A 651 32.70 13.24 -16.52
CA GLU A 651 32.99 13.60 -17.92
C GLU A 651 32.65 15.06 -18.22
N THR A 652 31.54 15.61 -17.62
CA THR A 652 31.05 16.95 -17.90
C THR A 652 31.47 17.96 -16.84
N GLN A 653 31.11 17.74 -15.58
CA GLN A 653 31.44 18.66 -14.48
C GLN A 653 32.91 18.62 -14.07
N LYS A 654 33.64 17.53 -14.38
CA LYS A 654 34.99 17.31 -13.91
C LYS A 654 35.11 17.47 -12.39
N SER A 655 34.16 16.90 -11.67
CA SER A 655 34.07 17.00 -10.21
C SER A 655 35.34 16.49 -9.54
N MET A 656 35.88 17.25 -8.59
CA MET A 656 37.01 16.88 -7.76
C MET A 656 36.62 16.16 -6.47
N ARG A 657 35.34 15.98 -6.24
CA ARG A 657 34.84 15.22 -5.07
C ARG A 657 35.31 13.79 -5.12
N ARG A 658 35.62 13.20 -3.97
CA ARG A 658 35.88 11.76 -3.89
C ARG A 658 34.59 11.00 -4.19
N ILE A 659 34.64 10.05 -5.11
CA ILE A 659 33.47 9.30 -5.60
C ILE A 659 33.81 7.80 -5.58
N SER A 660 32.96 6.99 -4.98
CA SER A 660 33.06 5.54 -5.09
C SER A 660 31.74 4.93 -5.55
N TYR A 661 31.83 3.97 -6.48
CA TYR A 661 30.66 3.25 -6.97
C TYR A 661 30.78 1.76 -6.64
N TRP A 662 29.79 1.25 -5.93
CA TRP A 662 29.69 -0.11 -5.44
C TRP A 662 28.53 -0.80 -6.13
N TYR A 663 28.83 -1.78 -7.02
CA TYR A 663 27.82 -2.46 -7.84
C TYR A 663 27.69 -3.92 -7.43
N GLY A 664 26.46 -4.36 -7.12
CA GLY A 664 26.12 -5.73 -6.79
C GLY A 664 25.50 -6.47 -7.97
N ALA A 665 26.06 -7.63 -8.30
CA ALA A 665 25.51 -8.56 -9.28
C ALA A 665 25.41 -9.97 -8.67
N ARG A 666 24.59 -10.86 -9.26
CA ARG A 666 24.52 -12.25 -8.79
C ARG A 666 25.70 -13.06 -9.30
N SER A 667 25.97 -12.99 -10.58
CA SER A 667 27.07 -13.68 -11.26
C SER A 667 27.73 -12.76 -12.28
N LYS A 668 28.83 -13.20 -12.91
CA LYS A 668 29.58 -12.44 -13.90
C LYS A 668 28.72 -12.02 -15.11
N HIS A 669 27.75 -12.84 -15.51
CA HIS A 669 26.82 -12.53 -16.61
C HIS A 669 25.81 -11.40 -16.30
N GLU A 670 25.73 -10.96 -15.05
CA GLU A 670 24.88 -9.85 -14.64
C GLU A 670 25.63 -8.51 -14.53
N ILE A 671 26.95 -8.51 -14.83
CA ILE A 671 27.76 -7.30 -14.86
C ILE A 671 27.69 -6.70 -16.27
N PHE A 672 27.39 -5.40 -16.35
CA PHE A 672 27.43 -4.65 -17.60
C PHE A 672 28.01 -3.25 -17.37
N TYR A 673 28.53 -2.62 -18.41
CA TYR A 673 29.32 -1.39 -18.37
C TYR A 673 30.59 -1.45 -17.53
N GLN A 674 31.16 -2.64 -17.25
CA GLN A 674 32.36 -2.76 -16.45
C GLN A 674 33.53 -2.00 -17.12
N GLU A 675 33.81 -2.26 -18.39
CA GLU A 675 34.90 -1.61 -19.14
C GLU A 675 34.75 -0.07 -19.13
N TYR A 676 33.50 0.45 -19.19
CA TYR A 676 33.23 1.87 -19.13
C TYR A 676 33.62 2.48 -17.76
N PHE A 677 33.26 1.83 -16.65
CA PHE A 677 33.62 2.34 -15.33
C PHE A 677 35.10 2.12 -14.97
N ASP A 678 35.71 1.05 -15.47
CA ASP A 678 37.12 0.82 -15.31
C ASP A 678 37.93 1.91 -16.05
N ASP A 679 37.51 2.29 -17.27
CA ASP A 679 38.11 3.42 -18.03
C ASP A 679 37.92 4.76 -17.30
N LEU A 680 36.73 5.00 -16.72
CA LEU A 680 36.49 6.20 -15.89
C LEU A 680 37.39 6.23 -14.66
N ALA A 681 37.61 5.09 -13.99
CA ALA A 681 38.48 5.00 -12.83
C ALA A 681 39.96 5.22 -13.19
N GLN A 682 40.40 4.78 -14.39
CA GLN A 682 41.75 5.06 -14.89
C GLN A 682 41.96 6.53 -15.22
N LYS A 683 40.92 7.25 -15.65
CA LYS A 683 41.01 8.67 -16.08
C LYS A 683 40.81 9.66 -14.94
N ASN A 684 40.29 9.22 -13.78
CA ASN A 684 39.89 10.10 -12.67
C ASN A 684 40.40 9.52 -11.34
N ASP A 685 41.51 10.04 -10.82
CA ASP A 685 42.13 9.58 -9.57
C ASP A 685 41.21 9.68 -8.34
N ASN A 686 40.15 10.48 -8.42
CA ASN A 686 39.14 10.67 -7.36
C ASN A 686 37.93 9.72 -7.47
N PHE A 687 37.95 8.79 -8.44
CA PHE A 687 36.86 7.83 -8.66
C PHE A 687 37.37 6.38 -8.50
N SER A 688 36.54 5.56 -7.82
CA SER A 688 36.79 4.12 -7.70
C SER A 688 35.53 3.32 -8.00
N PHE A 689 35.71 2.17 -8.67
CA PHE A 689 34.62 1.25 -9.02
C PHE A 689 34.83 -0.12 -8.37
N HIS A 690 33.81 -0.65 -7.69
CA HIS A 690 33.85 -1.89 -6.92
C HIS A 690 32.69 -2.78 -7.29
N ILE A 691 32.95 -4.06 -7.56
CA ILE A 691 31.92 -5.05 -7.91
C ILE A 691 31.95 -6.20 -6.91
N ALA A 692 30.77 -6.62 -6.46
CA ALA A 692 30.62 -7.85 -5.67
C ALA A 692 29.60 -8.80 -6.33
N LEU A 693 29.94 -10.11 -6.29
CA LEU A 693 29.04 -11.18 -6.73
C LEU A 693 28.43 -11.89 -5.52
N SER A 694 27.08 -11.92 -5.45
CA SER A 694 26.38 -12.62 -4.37
C SER A 694 26.29 -14.13 -4.59
N GLU A 695 26.33 -14.59 -5.85
CA GLU A 695 26.23 -16.00 -6.26
C GLU A 695 27.23 -16.29 -7.38
N PRO A 696 28.57 -16.16 -7.14
CA PRO A 696 29.56 -16.42 -8.16
C PRO A 696 29.51 -17.88 -8.58
N GLN A 697 29.56 -18.10 -9.89
CA GLN A 697 29.65 -19.45 -10.46
C GLN A 697 31.08 -19.93 -10.50
N ALA A 698 31.31 -21.24 -10.39
CA ALA A 698 32.66 -21.78 -10.49
C ALA A 698 33.35 -21.45 -11.83
N SER A 699 32.57 -21.22 -12.88
CA SER A 699 33.05 -20.81 -14.22
C SER A 699 33.36 -19.33 -14.33
N ASP A 700 33.01 -18.49 -13.33
CA ASP A 700 33.20 -17.04 -13.41
C ASP A 700 34.66 -16.62 -13.24
N ASP A 701 35.51 -17.49 -12.64
CA ASP A 701 36.90 -17.17 -12.26
C ASP A 701 37.01 -15.82 -11.57
N TRP A 702 36.15 -15.61 -10.55
CA TRP A 702 35.99 -14.33 -9.90
C TRP A 702 37.01 -14.14 -8.78
N GLN A 703 37.79 -13.06 -8.85
CA GLN A 703 38.90 -12.78 -7.93
C GLN A 703 38.65 -11.53 -7.07
N SER A 704 37.47 -10.88 -7.17
CA SER A 704 37.13 -9.68 -6.42
C SER A 704 36.12 -10.01 -5.30
N TYR A 705 35.35 -9.01 -4.82
CA TYR A 705 34.45 -9.16 -3.67
C TYR A 705 33.32 -10.16 -3.92
N THR A 706 32.97 -10.90 -2.88
CA THR A 706 31.82 -11.83 -2.87
C THR A 706 30.88 -11.48 -1.73
N GLY A 707 29.60 -11.77 -1.93
CA GLY A 707 28.53 -11.44 -0.99
C GLY A 707 27.64 -10.29 -1.44
N PHE A 708 26.72 -9.86 -0.57
CA PHE A 708 25.86 -8.74 -0.90
C PHE A 708 26.60 -7.42 -0.85
N ILE A 709 26.43 -6.59 -1.87
CA ILE A 709 27.22 -5.36 -2.05
C ILE A 709 27.14 -4.39 -0.86
N HIS A 710 25.99 -4.29 -0.16
CA HIS A 710 25.88 -3.45 1.02
C HIS A 710 26.73 -3.97 2.20
N GLU A 711 26.91 -5.30 2.33
CA GLU A 711 27.80 -5.91 3.34
C GLU A 711 29.25 -5.66 2.99
N VAL A 712 29.60 -5.77 1.70
CA VAL A 712 30.94 -5.44 1.21
C VAL A 712 31.25 -3.96 1.42
N LEU A 713 30.32 -3.05 1.07
CA LEU A 713 30.46 -1.61 1.35
C LEU A 713 30.69 -1.35 2.85
N LYS A 714 29.97 -2.07 3.72
CA LYS A 714 30.15 -1.96 5.16
C LYS A 714 31.57 -2.32 5.58
N GLN A 715 32.03 -3.50 5.21
CA GLN A 715 33.32 -4.06 5.65
C GLN A 715 34.52 -3.32 5.03
N GLU A 716 34.45 -2.98 3.75
CA GLU A 716 35.59 -2.45 3.00
C GLU A 716 35.67 -0.91 3.05
N TYR A 717 34.55 -0.25 3.37
CA TYR A 717 34.50 1.21 3.36
C TYR A 717 33.96 1.80 4.66
N LEU A 718 32.72 1.50 5.08
CA LEU A 718 32.07 2.20 6.21
C LEU A 718 32.74 1.92 7.56
N ASP A 719 33.13 0.66 7.83
CA ASP A 719 33.84 0.29 9.07
C ASP A 719 35.24 0.92 9.17
N LYS A 720 35.80 1.38 8.05
CA LYS A 720 37.12 2.01 7.94
C LYS A 720 37.04 3.53 7.77
N HIS A 721 35.86 4.08 7.50
CA HIS A 721 35.66 5.51 7.25
C HIS A 721 35.66 6.30 8.58
N PRO A 722 36.41 7.41 8.69
CA PRO A 722 36.48 8.17 9.95
C PRO A 722 35.15 8.73 10.41
N ASP A 723 34.30 9.16 9.48
CA ASP A 723 32.96 9.68 9.76
C ASP A 723 32.00 9.48 8.58
N PRO A 724 31.25 8.35 8.51
CA PRO A 724 30.28 8.09 7.44
C PRO A 724 29.16 9.11 7.35
N THR A 725 28.94 9.94 8.37
CA THR A 725 27.89 10.96 8.40
C THR A 725 28.26 12.21 7.54
N LEU A 726 29.48 12.29 7.04
CA LEU A 726 29.95 13.38 6.17
C LEU A 726 29.89 13.03 4.67
N VAL A 727 29.24 11.92 4.30
CA VAL A 727 29.13 11.39 2.94
C VAL A 727 27.71 11.51 2.43
N ASP A 728 27.53 11.83 1.14
CA ASP A 728 26.24 11.74 0.46
C ASP A 728 26.11 10.38 -0.25
N TYR A 729 25.05 9.66 0.02
CA TYR A 729 24.80 8.32 -0.49
C TYR A 729 23.70 8.32 -1.53
N PHE A 730 23.93 7.62 -2.65
CA PHE A 730 22.96 7.40 -3.72
C PHE A 730 22.77 5.89 -3.91
N VAL A 731 21.55 5.41 -3.63
CA VAL A 731 21.26 3.98 -3.65
C VAL A 731 20.18 3.71 -4.70
N CYS A 732 20.47 2.83 -5.67
CA CYS A 732 19.49 2.49 -6.70
C CYS A 732 19.56 1.01 -7.10
N GLY A 733 18.43 0.31 -7.09
CA GLY A 733 18.36 -1.11 -7.46
C GLY A 733 17.16 -1.84 -6.88
N PRO A 734 17.24 -3.18 -6.77
CA PRO A 734 16.15 -3.98 -6.23
C PRO A 734 15.75 -3.53 -4.83
N PRO A 735 14.44 -3.52 -4.50
CA PRO A 735 13.92 -3.03 -3.22
C PRO A 735 14.64 -3.60 -1.99
N GLY A 736 14.92 -4.92 -1.99
CA GLY A 736 15.64 -5.56 -0.88
C GLY A 736 17.07 -5.04 -0.66
N MET A 737 17.76 -4.65 -1.74
CA MET A 737 19.11 -4.06 -1.66
C MET A 737 19.02 -2.61 -1.13
N VAL A 738 18.10 -1.81 -1.67
CA VAL A 738 17.89 -0.41 -1.26
C VAL A 738 17.57 -0.34 0.24
N GLN A 739 16.71 -1.21 0.72
CA GLN A 739 16.32 -1.26 2.13
C GLN A 739 17.46 -1.72 3.04
N ALA A 740 18.19 -2.78 2.65
CA ALA A 740 19.34 -3.27 3.42
C ALA A 740 20.42 -2.19 3.53
N ALA A 741 20.72 -1.52 2.41
CA ALA A 741 21.67 -0.41 2.38
C ALA A 741 21.22 0.79 3.22
N THR A 742 19.96 1.22 3.06
CA THR A 742 19.41 2.35 3.80
C THR A 742 19.36 2.07 5.31
N LYS A 743 19.01 0.85 5.71
CA LYS A 743 19.03 0.42 7.12
C LYS A 743 20.45 0.47 7.68
N MET A 744 21.41 -0.12 6.96
CA MET A 744 22.82 -0.12 7.32
C MET A 744 23.35 1.31 7.51
N LEU A 745 23.09 2.22 6.54
CA LEU A 745 23.54 3.61 6.64
C LEU A 745 22.94 4.34 7.85
N LYS A 746 21.68 4.08 8.18
CA LYS A 746 21.05 4.62 9.40
C LYS A 746 21.67 4.08 10.69
N GLU A 747 22.12 2.81 10.71
CA GLU A 747 22.84 2.21 11.82
C GLU A 747 24.21 2.89 12.05
N PHE A 748 24.84 3.40 11.00
CA PHE A 748 26.04 4.26 11.06
C PHE A 748 25.73 5.72 11.42
N GLY A 749 24.49 6.08 11.71
CA GLY A 749 24.08 7.43 12.09
C GLY A 749 23.97 8.40 10.91
N VAL A 750 23.99 7.92 9.65
CA VAL A 750 23.88 8.79 8.47
C VAL A 750 22.52 9.48 8.45
N PRO A 751 22.47 10.83 8.37
CA PRO A 751 21.22 11.57 8.29
C PRO A 751 20.40 11.19 7.05
N THR A 752 19.09 11.05 7.20
CA THR A 752 18.20 10.70 6.06
C THR A 752 18.32 11.69 4.89
N ALA A 753 18.58 12.97 5.18
CA ALA A 753 18.81 13.98 4.15
C ALA A 753 20.05 13.72 3.27
N GLN A 754 20.98 12.89 3.72
CA GLN A 754 22.18 12.52 2.96
C GLN A 754 22.01 11.22 2.17
N ILE A 755 20.92 10.50 2.37
CA ILE A 755 20.60 9.25 1.66
C ILE A 755 19.55 9.58 0.60
N ALA A 756 19.94 9.51 -0.68
CA ALA A 756 19.02 9.53 -1.80
C ALA A 756 18.84 8.10 -2.31
N PHE A 757 17.63 7.68 -2.61
CA PHE A 757 17.40 6.35 -3.17
C PHE A 757 16.28 6.36 -4.22
N ASP A 758 16.37 5.42 -5.15
CA ASP A 758 15.35 5.14 -6.16
C ASP A 758 15.21 3.61 -6.28
N GLU A 759 13.98 3.11 -6.40
CA GLU A 759 13.67 1.67 -6.42
C GLU A 759 12.87 1.31 -7.68
N PHE A 760 13.14 0.12 -8.26
CA PHE A 760 12.50 -0.37 -9.48
C PHE A 760 11.77 -1.69 -9.27
#